data_cbe0d9cb7b1cfa010c0007351ddd0e50
#
_entry.id   cbe0d9cb7b1cfa010c0007351ddd0e50
#
_cell.length_a   1.000
_cell.length_b   1.000
_cell.length_c   1.000
_cell.angle_alpha   90.00
_cell.angle_beta   90.00
_cell.angle_gamma   90.00
#
_symmetry.space_group_name_H-M   'P 1'
#
loop_
_entity.id
_entity.type
_entity.pdbx_description
1 polymer ?
#
loop_
_entity_poly.entity_id
_entity_poly.type
_entity_poly.pdbx_seq_one_letter_code
_entity_poly.pdbx_strand_id
1 'polypeptide(L)'
;MKAFIIPAQLLVCLFFYAARGQSTFPENGIPTETKTYTAYIHANIQISYNQSIRDATLLIQDNKIIDVGNNIPVPKDCVVKDLNGSWIYPSFIEVFSNYGTKYPDKPKQQQYGPKFVSDKSGAYSWNEAIHPELHAADYFAVDEKRAEQLRAMGFGISISQIQDGIMRGTSLMTMLGNEKENKQIVKPVVTQAWSFQKGSSKQDYPSSLMGSIALIRQTLYDAQWYKNGGNEKETNLSLQALNSYLQLPVIFEGTDEYDILRASKIANEFKLNFIIKGNGAEYQIADDIKQTNACVIVPLTYPLPYDVSNPIDASYIPLVNLKHWELAPYNTRILFEKNIPFIITASGCKNEKEFFDNLRKAVALGLPEDAALKALLFEPAHRLNIADLAGALNKNMLANFFISTYSLFSPEFKITSHIINGVSYDVKKDFNDVKAGQYRLMINKMAPLDLLVKYKDNQYSGEISFGEAKYPVSISYAKPNISLTYSLNKDSVGPLNVLTGYVTRDTMKGFSTLAYGSSGMWSAQLIQPEIEVDTTAVEKTYKIPSLMYPFQAFGFDTLPKPKNVLFKNATVWTNEKDGILRNTDVLIINGKISAVGENLSSSGAQVIDATGKHLTSGIIDEHSHIAIYKGVNEGTQSVTAEVRIGDVLLPNDVNIYRQLAGGVTASHLLHGSANAIGGQTQLIKLRWGSNAEAMKFNGWPGFIKFALGENVKQSNWGDQNRVRFPQTRMGVEQLITDAFNRARAYEKEWSNYNKLSPKVKAGITPPRRDLELDALVEILNQQRFITCHSYVQSEINMLMHIADTFGFKVNTFTHILEGYKLADKMKAHGAGASSFSDWWAYKYEVIDAIPHNGALLNNMGIITAFNSDDAEMARRLNQEAAKGVMYGGLSEEEAWKLVTLNPAKLLHVDPYTGSIAKGKDADIVIWSDNPLSNYSRCEQTYVDGICYFNLERNEKLDDYIQAEKKRLIQKMNDAKSGGSQTQPISISVNQLYHCDTDGQYVK
;
A
#
# COMPACT_ATOMS: atom_id res chain seq x y z
N MET A 1 -20.97 -67.72 -9.97
CA MET A 1 -19.91 -67.07 -9.14
C MET A 1 -19.85 -65.54 -9.18
N LYS A 2 -20.72 -64.80 -9.88
CA LYS A 2 -20.74 -63.34 -9.89
C LYS A 2 -21.78 -62.68 -8.96
N ALA A 3 -22.64 -63.44 -8.30
CA ALA A 3 -23.69 -62.90 -7.43
C ALA A 3 -23.35 -62.85 -5.92
N PHE A 4 -22.16 -63.36 -5.50
CA PHE A 4 -21.75 -63.34 -4.10
C PHE A 4 -20.66 -62.30 -3.73
N ILE A 5 -20.12 -61.61 -4.72
CA ILE A 5 -19.02 -60.66 -4.49
C ILE A 5 -19.53 -59.26 -4.13
N ILE A 6 -20.71 -58.86 -4.62
CA ILE A 6 -21.27 -57.52 -4.34
C ILE A 6 -21.68 -57.31 -2.89
N PRO A 7 -22.35 -58.30 -2.21
CA PRO A 7 -22.70 -58.08 -0.79
C PRO A 7 -21.48 -58.13 0.13
N ALA A 8 -20.38 -58.83 -0.22
CA ALA A 8 -19.19 -58.85 0.61
C ALA A 8 -18.40 -57.54 0.55
N GLN A 9 -18.38 -56.84 -0.62
CA GLN A 9 -17.77 -55.52 -0.72
C GLN A 9 -18.61 -54.44 -0.04
N LEU A 10 -19.94 -54.54 -0.06
CA LEU A 10 -20.81 -53.63 0.69
C LEU A 10 -20.69 -53.81 2.21
N LEU A 11 -20.46 -55.05 2.64
CA LEU A 11 -20.25 -55.36 4.09
C LEU A 11 -18.89 -54.87 4.57
N VAL A 12 -17.85 -54.95 3.76
CA VAL A 12 -16.50 -54.42 4.08
C VAL A 12 -16.51 -52.88 4.09
N CYS A 13 -17.24 -52.23 3.18
CA CYS A 13 -17.40 -50.79 3.22
C CYS A 13 -18.22 -50.29 4.44
N LEU A 14 -19.25 -51.06 4.86
CA LEU A 14 -20.00 -50.75 6.08
C LEU A 14 -19.17 -50.96 7.37
N PHE A 15 -18.25 -51.94 7.40
CA PHE A 15 -17.33 -52.10 8.53
C PHE A 15 -16.26 -51.02 8.63
N PHE A 16 -15.82 -50.41 7.52
CA PHE A 16 -14.90 -49.28 7.56
C PHE A 16 -15.58 -47.96 7.96
N TYR A 17 -16.91 -47.83 7.76
CA TYR A 17 -17.68 -46.69 8.27
C TYR A 17 -18.02 -46.81 9.76
N ALA A 18 -18.10 -48.05 10.28
CA ALA A 18 -18.39 -48.31 11.70
C ALA A 18 -17.17 -48.24 12.63
N ALA A 19 -15.96 -48.12 12.07
CA ALA A 19 -14.70 -48.06 12.85
C ALA A 19 -14.25 -46.64 13.19
N ARG A 20 -15.03 -45.60 12.88
CA ARG A 20 -14.83 -44.29 13.53
C ARG A 20 -15.41 -44.40 14.92
N GLY A 21 -14.53 -44.53 15.91
CA GLY A 21 -14.95 -44.52 17.31
C GLY A 21 -15.90 -43.35 17.55
N GLN A 22 -17.09 -43.64 17.98
CA GLN A 22 -18.08 -42.68 18.42
C GLN A 22 -17.42 -41.88 19.54
N SER A 23 -17.12 -40.57 19.35
CA SER A 23 -16.72 -39.77 20.48
C SER A 23 -17.88 -39.83 21.48
N THR A 24 -17.63 -40.38 22.62
CA THR A 24 -18.59 -40.37 23.74
C THR A 24 -18.69 -38.95 24.27
N PHE A 25 -19.52 -38.17 23.63
CA PHE A 25 -19.80 -36.81 24.06
C PHE A 25 -21.35 -36.65 24.13
N PRO A 26 -21.86 -35.97 25.12
CA PRO A 26 -21.19 -35.33 26.25
C PRO A 26 -20.72 -36.33 27.31
N GLU A 27 -19.60 -36.02 27.99
CA GLU A 27 -19.23 -36.68 29.23
C GLU A 27 -20.35 -36.44 30.26
N ASN A 28 -20.92 -37.50 30.79
CA ASN A 28 -21.90 -37.42 31.86
C ASN A 28 -21.20 -37.17 33.19
N GLY A 29 -21.36 -35.97 33.73
CA GLY A 29 -20.85 -35.62 35.04
C GLY A 29 -20.05 -34.32 35.04
N ILE A 30 -19.64 -33.88 36.21
CA ILE A 30 -18.74 -32.75 36.40
C ILE A 30 -17.34 -33.22 36.03
N PRO A 31 -16.63 -32.57 35.07
CA PRO A 31 -15.26 -32.90 34.78
C PRO A 31 -14.42 -32.81 36.05
N THR A 32 -13.61 -33.83 36.35
CA THR A 32 -12.63 -33.73 37.43
C THR A 32 -11.55 -32.74 36.96
N GLU A 33 -11.60 -31.50 37.40
CA GLU A 33 -10.57 -30.53 37.20
C GLU A 33 -9.34 -30.90 38.07
N THR A 34 -8.48 -31.79 37.56
CA THR A 34 -7.16 -31.97 38.14
C THR A 34 -6.30 -30.77 37.71
N LYS A 35 -6.16 -29.79 38.57
CA LYS A 35 -5.28 -28.66 38.39
C LYS A 35 -3.85 -29.12 38.34
N THR A 36 -3.30 -29.30 37.14
CA THR A 36 -1.94 -29.80 36.93
C THR A 36 -0.98 -28.61 36.79
N TYR A 37 0.03 -28.60 37.68
CA TYR A 37 1.14 -27.69 37.51
C TYR A 37 2.18 -28.28 36.54
N THR A 38 2.73 -27.42 35.68
CA THR A 38 3.90 -27.77 34.85
C THR A 38 5.00 -26.72 35.07
N ALA A 39 6.19 -27.18 35.43
CA ALA A 39 7.36 -26.33 35.60
C ALA A 39 8.37 -26.61 34.48
N TYR A 40 8.75 -25.55 33.75
CA TYR A 40 9.85 -25.58 32.79
C TYR A 40 11.08 -24.99 33.49
N ILE A 41 12.05 -25.84 33.81
CA ILE A 41 13.24 -25.45 34.58
C ILE A 41 14.49 -25.38 33.70
N HIS A 42 15.53 -24.68 34.19
CA HIS A 42 16.82 -24.48 33.53
C HIS A 42 16.66 -23.89 32.13
N ALA A 43 15.75 -22.89 31.96
CA ALA A 43 15.45 -22.20 30.71
C ALA A 43 16.06 -20.83 30.66
N ASN A 44 16.42 -20.35 29.46
CA ASN A 44 16.61 -18.94 29.19
C ASN A 44 15.24 -18.36 28.76
N ILE A 45 14.71 -17.40 29.48
CA ILE A 45 13.34 -16.96 29.32
C ILE A 45 13.30 -15.49 28.88
N GLN A 46 12.72 -15.21 27.72
CA GLN A 46 12.31 -13.86 27.32
C GLN A 46 10.96 -13.57 27.97
N ILE A 47 10.92 -12.74 29.01
CA ILE A 47 9.68 -12.42 29.72
C ILE A 47 8.81 -11.46 28.91
N SER A 48 9.42 -10.42 28.37
CA SER A 48 8.80 -9.37 27.53
C SER A 48 9.76 -8.99 26.40
N TYR A 49 9.38 -8.05 25.53
CA TYR A 49 10.22 -7.65 24.40
C TYR A 49 11.63 -7.15 24.82
N ASN A 50 11.79 -6.61 26.01
CA ASN A 50 13.04 -5.99 26.51
C ASN A 50 13.56 -6.59 27.85
N GLN A 51 12.99 -7.70 28.31
CA GLN A 51 13.39 -8.35 29.56
C GLN A 51 13.60 -9.84 29.35
N SER A 52 14.81 -10.31 29.64
CA SER A 52 15.16 -11.75 29.64
C SER A 52 15.86 -12.16 30.93
N ILE A 53 15.72 -13.40 31.33
CA ILE A 53 16.42 -14.03 32.46
C ILE A 53 17.04 -15.35 32.02
N ARG A 54 18.17 -15.69 32.63
CA ARG A 54 18.92 -16.92 32.34
C ARG A 54 18.72 -17.94 33.49
N ASP A 55 18.78 -19.21 33.12
CA ASP A 55 18.66 -20.33 34.05
C ASP A 55 17.50 -20.18 35.02
N ALA A 56 16.34 -19.98 34.48
CA ALA A 56 15.11 -19.63 35.17
C ALA A 56 14.04 -20.72 35.05
N THR A 57 12.98 -20.58 35.84
CA THR A 57 11.79 -21.44 35.84
C THR A 57 10.56 -20.65 35.40
N LEU A 58 9.78 -21.27 34.51
CA LEU A 58 8.41 -20.84 34.18
C LEU A 58 7.43 -21.87 34.74
N LEU A 59 6.58 -21.44 35.67
CA LEU A 59 5.54 -22.28 36.30
C LEU A 59 4.18 -21.92 35.68
N ILE A 60 3.48 -22.91 35.13
CA ILE A 60 2.12 -22.77 34.65
C ILE A 60 1.17 -23.69 35.39
N GLN A 61 -0.09 -23.31 35.47
CA GLN A 61 -1.19 -24.16 35.90
C GLN A 61 -2.27 -24.13 34.84
N ASP A 62 -2.55 -25.28 34.24
CA ASP A 62 -3.49 -25.39 33.10
C ASP A 62 -3.14 -24.38 32.00
N ASN A 63 -3.99 -23.40 31.77
CA ASN A 63 -3.82 -22.39 30.73
C ASN A 63 -3.26 -21.04 31.22
N LYS A 64 -2.78 -20.96 32.47
CA LYS A 64 -2.32 -19.69 33.06
C LYS A 64 -0.87 -19.75 33.52
N ILE A 65 -0.18 -18.65 33.36
CA ILE A 65 1.14 -18.45 33.97
C ILE A 65 0.95 -18.13 35.44
N ILE A 66 1.59 -18.93 36.30
CA ILE A 66 1.56 -18.76 37.77
C ILE A 66 2.71 -17.87 38.22
N ASP A 67 3.92 -18.18 37.74
CA ASP A 67 5.11 -17.42 38.10
C ASP A 67 6.26 -17.65 37.09
N VAL A 68 7.21 -16.70 37.03
CA VAL A 68 8.38 -16.75 36.18
C VAL A 68 9.56 -16.07 36.88
N GLY A 69 10.71 -16.74 36.97
CA GLY A 69 11.91 -16.16 37.61
C GLY A 69 12.93 -17.19 38.00
N ASN A 70 14.03 -16.72 38.62
CA ASN A 70 15.00 -17.58 39.28
C ASN A 70 14.44 -17.96 40.66
N ASN A 71 14.69 -19.18 41.13
CA ASN A 71 14.27 -19.69 42.43
C ASN A 71 12.75 -19.78 42.67
N ILE A 72 11.97 -20.08 41.65
CA ILE A 72 10.54 -20.33 41.76
C ILE A 72 10.34 -21.68 42.46
N PRO A 73 9.57 -21.76 43.58
CA PRO A 73 9.27 -23.02 44.24
C PRO A 73 8.37 -23.90 43.35
N VAL A 74 8.87 -25.08 43.03
CA VAL A 74 8.15 -26.08 42.23
C VAL A 74 7.24 -26.93 43.15
N PRO A 75 5.93 -26.97 42.96
CA PRO A 75 5.01 -27.81 43.72
C PRO A 75 5.35 -29.30 43.63
N LYS A 76 5.09 -30.07 44.70
CA LYS A 76 5.47 -31.50 44.75
C LYS A 76 4.81 -32.34 43.67
N ASP A 77 3.58 -32.03 43.30
CA ASP A 77 2.79 -32.77 42.28
C ASP A 77 2.85 -32.07 40.89
N CYS A 78 3.96 -31.43 40.58
CA CYS A 78 4.21 -30.70 39.33
C CYS A 78 4.85 -31.60 38.28
N VAL A 79 4.41 -31.46 37.03
CA VAL A 79 5.13 -32.04 35.90
C VAL A 79 6.37 -31.20 35.64
N VAL A 80 7.57 -31.73 35.85
CA VAL A 80 8.80 -31.00 35.62
C VAL A 80 9.37 -31.34 34.24
N LYS A 81 9.67 -30.30 33.46
CA LYS A 81 10.34 -30.37 32.16
C LYS A 81 11.65 -29.58 32.23
N ASP A 82 12.76 -30.30 32.22
CA ASP A 82 14.10 -29.71 32.18
C ASP A 82 14.44 -29.31 30.74
N LEU A 83 14.71 -28.04 30.51
CA LEU A 83 14.98 -27.48 29.19
C LEU A 83 16.48 -27.37 28.86
N ASN A 84 17.38 -27.69 29.83
CA ASN A 84 18.84 -27.76 29.63
C ASN A 84 19.38 -26.53 28.85
N GLY A 85 18.98 -25.31 29.22
CA GLY A 85 19.45 -24.07 28.63
C GLY A 85 18.70 -23.63 27.34
N SER A 86 17.68 -24.37 26.91
CA SER A 86 16.81 -23.92 25.79
C SER A 86 16.09 -22.61 26.13
N TRP A 87 15.62 -21.94 25.10
CA TRP A 87 14.92 -20.65 25.24
C TRP A 87 13.42 -20.83 25.30
N ILE A 88 12.76 -19.95 26.08
CA ILE A 88 11.32 -19.75 26.08
C ILE A 88 11.04 -18.33 25.62
N TYR A 89 10.14 -18.15 24.64
CA TYR A 89 9.63 -16.88 24.17
C TYR A 89 8.11 -16.83 24.33
N PRO A 90 7.50 -15.67 24.67
CA PRO A 90 6.06 -15.50 24.53
C PRO A 90 5.65 -15.78 23.08
N SER A 91 4.49 -16.38 22.88
CA SER A 91 3.96 -16.53 21.52
C SER A 91 3.74 -15.19 20.85
N PHE A 92 4.10 -15.08 19.57
CA PHE A 92 3.82 -13.92 18.75
C PHE A 92 2.33 -13.77 18.48
N ILE A 93 1.89 -12.54 18.16
CA ILE A 93 0.50 -12.22 17.88
C ILE A 93 0.38 -11.86 16.40
N GLU A 94 -0.31 -12.69 15.63
CA GLU A 94 -0.62 -12.41 14.23
C GLU A 94 -1.85 -11.51 14.15
N VAL A 95 -1.66 -10.27 13.69
CA VAL A 95 -2.72 -9.25 13.71
C VAL A 95 -3.50 -9.16 12.40
N PHE A 96 -2.97 -9.69 11.31
CA PHE A 96 -3.61 -9.63 10.00
C PHE A 96 -3.71 -11.02 9.38
N SER A 97 -4.79 -11.71 9.67
CA SER A 97 -5.00 -13.08 9.25
C SER A 97 -6.46 -13.35 8.86
N ASN A 98 -6.65 -14.31 7.97
CA ASN A 98 -7.94 -14.92 7.68
C ASN A 98 -8.01 -16.35 8.26
N TYR A 99 -7.17 -16.69 9.23
CA TYR A 99 -7.13 -18.02 9.82
C TYR A 99 -8.51 -18.46 10.30
N GLY A 100 -8.96 -19.60 9.78
CA GLY A 100 -10.22 -20.24 10.18
C GLY A 100 -11.50 -19.53 9.74
N THR A 101 -11.43 -18.33 9.16
CA THR A 101 -12.61 -17.61 8.69
C THR A 101 -13.05 -18.12 7.31
N LYS A 102 -14.06 -19.00 7.29
CA LYS A 102 -14.63 -19.61 6.07
C LYS A 102 -15.87 -18.85 5.63
N TYR A 103 -15.67 -17.63 5.14
CA TYR A 103 -16.76 -16.87 4.52
C TYR A 103 -17.13 -17.52 3.17
N PRO A 104 -18.44 -17.79 2.91
CA PRO A 104 -18.83 -18.47 1.70
C PRO A 104 -18.45 -17.71 0.43
N ASP A 105 -17.73 -18.37 -0.48
CA ASP A 105 -17.53 -17.86 -1.82
C ASP A 105 -18.86 -17.69 -2.52
N LYS A 106 -19.15 -16.46 -3.00
CA LYS A 106 -20.32 -16.24 -3.83
C LYS A 106 -20.15 -17.00 -5.15
N PRO A 107 -21.17 -17.75 -5.63
CA PRO A 107 -21.06 -18.45 -6.89
C PRO A 107 -20.71 -17.46 -8.02
N LYS A 108 -19.78 -17.86 -8.89
CA LYS A 108 -19.43 -17.12 -10.10
C LYS A 108 -20.60 -17.20 -11.08
N GLN A 109 -21.67 -16.43 -10.85
CA GLN A 109 -22.68 -16.24 -11.87
C GLN A 109 -22.16 -15.26 -12.92
N GLN A 110 -22.28 -15.61 -14.19
CA GLN A 110 -22.05 -14.67 -15.27
C GLN A 110 -23.10 -13.57 -15.19
N GLN A 111 -22.66 -12.34 -14.98
CA GLN A 111 -23.52 -11.18 -14.93
C GLN A 111 -23.61 -10.57 -16.33
N TYR A 112 -24.81 -10.40 -16.81
CA TYR A 112 -25.08 -9.68 -18.05
C TYR A 112 -25.67 -8.31 -17.70
N GLY A 113 -24.95 -7.24 -18.06
CA GLY A 113 -25.34 -5.87 -17.82
C GLY A 113 -24.97 -5.31 -16.44
N PRO A 114 -25.17 -4.00 -16.20
CA PRO A 114 -24.79 -3.33 -14.97
C PRO A 114 -25.68 -3.73 -13.80
N LYS A 115 -25.07 -3.82 -12.62
CA LYS A 115 -25.75 -4.10 -11.37
C LYS A 115 -25.77 -2.89 -10.44
N PHE A 116 -26.86 -2.16 -10.46
CA PHE A 116 -27.04 -0.97 -9.62
C PHE A 116 -27.59 -1.30 -8.23
N VAL A 117 -28.39 -2.36 -8.12
CA VAL A 117 -29.08 -2.75 -6.90
C VAL A 117 -28.41 -3.96 -6.28
N SER A 118 -28.31 -3.98 -4.96
CA SER A 118 -27.78 -5.10 -4.20
C SER A 118 -28.70 -6.33 -4.26
N ASP A 119 -28.13 -7.54 -4.36
CA ASP A 119 -28.84 -8.80 -4.20
C ASP A 119 -29.05 -9.18 -2.72
N LYS A 120 -28.50 -8.39 -1.80
CA LYS A 120 -28.58 -8.66 -0.37
C LYS A 120 -30.01 -8.47 0.13
N SER A 121 -30.62 -9.53 0.61
CA SER A 121 -31.96 -9.48 1.20
C SER A 121 -31.89 -9.06 2.66
N GLY A 122 -32.88 -8.30 3.14
CA GLY A 122 -32.98 -7.80 4.51
C GLY A 122 -32.67 -6.31 4.64
N ALA A 123 -32.80 -5.79 5.86
CA ALA A 123 -32.63 -4.37 6.17
C ALA A 123 -31.16 -3.99 6.36
N TYR A 124 -30.34 -4.19 5.33
CA TYR A 124 -28.90 -3.92 5.34
C TYR A 124 -28.52 -2.72 4.50
N SER A 125 -27.22 -2.40 4.46
CA SER A 125 -26.69 -1.38 3.56
C SER A 125 -27.08 -1.64 2.11
N TRP A 126 -27.36 -0.57 1.37
CA TRP A 126 -27.67 -0.62 -0.06
C TRP A 126 -26.49 -1.11 -0.92
N ASN A 127 -25.25 -0.99 -0.39
CA ASN A 127 -24.05 -1.43 -1.09
C ASN A 127 -23.53 -2.76 -0.55
N GLU A 128 -23.28 -3.71 -1.45
CA GLU A 128 -22.83 -5.06 -1.11
C GLU A 128 -21.43 -5.14 -0.52
N ALA A 129 -20.59 -4.12 -0.70
CA ALA A 129 -19.25 -4.09 -0.12
C ALA A 129 -19.23 -3.59 1.33
N ILE A 130 -20.38 -3.17 1.86
CA ILE A 130 -20.53 -2.64 3.22
C ILE A 130 -21.21 -3.69 4.10
N HIS A 131 -20.43 -4.34 4.96
CA HIS A 131 -20.87 -5.45 5.81
C HIS A 131 -20.48 -5.31 7.29
N PRO A 132 -20.64 -4.16 7.94
CA PRO A 132 -20.23 -4.00 9.33
C PRO A 132 -20.95 -4.93 10.30
N GLU A 133 -22.07 -5.52 9.88
CA GLU A 133 -22.86 -6.49 10.65
C GLU A 133 -22.26 -7.89 10.66
N LEU A 134 -21.25 -8.20 9.88
CA LEU A 134 -20.62 -9.52 9.88
C LEU A 134 -19.72 -9.70 11.10
N HIS A 135 -19.74 -10.91 11.68
CA HIS A 135 -18.85 -11.30 12.76
C HIS A 135 -17.98 -12.46 12.28
N ALA A 136 -16.68 -12.26 12.24
CA ALA A 136 -15.77 -13.33 11.83
C ALA A 136 -15.87 -14.58 12.71
N ALA A 137 -16.31 -14.42 13.97
CA ALA A 137 -16.56 -15.52 14.90
C ALA A 137 -17.66 -16.50 14.43
N ASP A 138 -18.66 -16.01 13.68
CA ASP A 138 -19.76 -16.83 13.17
C ASP A 138 -19.33 -17.77 12.02
N TYR A 139 -18.21 -17.42 11.39
CA TYR A 139 -17.61 -18.14 10.25
C TYR A 139 -16.32 -18.86 10.62
N PHE A 140 -15.97 -18.89 11.91
CA PHE A 140 -14.73 -19.48 12.36
C PHE A 140 -14.82 -21.00 12.44
N ALA A 141 -13.86 -21.68 11.82
CA ALA A 141 -13.61 -23.11 11.98
C ALA A 141 -12.10 -23.35 12.10
N VAL A 142 -11.71 -24.25 13.01
CA VAL A 142 -10.30 -24.59 13.21
C VAL A 142 -9.72 -25.18 11.93
N ASP A 143 -8.63 -24.60 11.45
CA ASP A 143 -7.80 -25.09 10.35
C ASP A 143 -6.46 -25.57 10.92
N GLU A 144 -6.37 -26.87 11.23
CA GLU A 144 -5.19 -27.47 11.86
C GLU A 144 -3.91 -27.23 11.08
N LYS A 145 -3.98 -27.35 9.75
CA LYS A 145 -2.82 -27.18 8.87
C LYS A 145 -2.31 -25.73 8.89
N ARG A 146 -3.21 -24.78 8.85
CA ARG A 146 -2.85 -23.37 8.92
C ARG A 146 -2.36 -22.98 10.32
N ALA A 147 -2.97 -23.52 11.37
CA ALA A 147 -2.51 -23.34 12.73
C ALA A 147 -1.08 -23.89 12.94
N GLU A 148 -0.78 -25.08 12.39
CA GLU A 148 0.57 -25.68 12.43
C GLU A 148 1.60 -24.77 11.74
N GLN A 149 1.28 -24.23 10.56
CA GLN A 149 2.16 -23.29 9.85
C GLN A 149 2.45 -22.03 10.68
N LEU A 150 1.42 -21.45 11.30
CA LEU A 150 1.58 -20.24 12.12
C LEU A 150 2.35 -20.54 13.42
N ARG A 151 2.09 -21.70 14.07
CA ARG A 151 2.86 -22.13 15.24
C ARG A 151 4.33 -22.37 14.91
N ALA A 152 4.63 -22.87 13.71
CA ALA A 152 6.01 -23.05 13.27
C ALA A 152 6.74 -21.70 13.08
N MET A 153 6.01 -20.60 12.83
CA MET A 153 6.52 -19.23 12.78
C MET A 153 6.53 -18.52 14.16
N GLY A 154 6.16 -19.20 15.24
CA GLY A 154 6.14 -18.66 16.60
C GLY A 154 4.86 -17.94 17.00
N PHE A 155 3.84 -17.90 16.14
CA PHE A 155 2.55 -17.29 16.48
C PHE A 155 1.68 -18.27 17.28
N GLY A 156 1.10 -17.78 18.38
CA GLY A 156 0.20 -18.56 19.22
C GLY A 156 -1.22 -18.01 19.25
N ILE A 157 -1.36 -16.77 18.80
CA ILE A 157 -2.62 -16.02 18.76
C ILE A 157 -2.78 -15.43 17.36
N SER A 158 -4.02 -15.47 16.84
CA SER A 158 -4.40 -14.84 15.59
C SER A 158 -5.58 -13.90 15.80
N ILE A 159 -5.49 -12.71 15.21
CA ILE A 159 -6.64 -11.83 15.00
C ILE A 159 -7.16 -12.16 13.60
N SER A 160 -8.21 -12.97 13.58
CA SER A 160 -8.77 -13.49 12.34
C SER A 160 -9.93 -12.63 11.87
N GLN A 161 -9.96 -12.33 10.59
CA GLN A 161 -10.95 -11.43 10.00
C GLN A 161 -11.39 -11.92 8.62
N ILE A 162 -12.60 -11.54 8.22
CA ILE A 162 -13.08 -11.69 6.85
C ILE A 162 -12.31 -10.67 5.99
N GLN A 163 -11.76 -11.11 4.85
CA GLN A 163 -10.98 -10.26 3.94
C GLN A 163 -11.74 -10.00 2.62
N ASP A 164 -13.04 -9.71 2.73
CA ASP A 164 -13.92 -9.44 1.60
C ASP A 164 -14.78 -8.19 1.84
N GLY A 165 -14.79 -7.26 0.88
CA GLY A 165 -15.53 -6.01 0.96
C GLY A 165 -14.73 -4.81 1.48
N ILE A 166 -15.39 -3.65 1.56
CA ILE A 166 -14.84 -2.39 2.05
C ILE A 166 -14.95 -2.30 3.58
N MET A 167 -16.15 -2.48 4.14
CA MET A 167 -16.36 -2.66 5.58
C MET A 167 -16.73 -4.12 5.82
N ARG A 168 -15.87 -4.86 6.48
CA ARG A 168 -15.85 -6.34 6.50
C ARG A 168 -16.38 -6.95 7.78
N GLY A 169 -16.88 -6.10 8.69
CA GLY A 169 -17.38 -6.51 10.01
C GLY A 169 -16.29 -6.61 11.06
N THR A 170 -16.51 -7.43 12.09
CA THR A 170 -15.59 -7.54 13.23
C THR A 170 -14.65 -8.73 13.10
N SER A 171 -13.44 -8.60 13.65
CA SER A 171 -12.48 -9.69 13.81
C SER A 171 -12.64 -10.38 15.17
N LEU A 172 -12.10 -11.60 15.28
CA LEU A 172 -12.01 -12.35 16.52
C LEU A 172 -10.56 -12.58 16.93
N MET A 173 -10.32 -12.74 18.24
CA MET A 173 -9.05 -13.23 18.78
C MET A 173 -9.20 -14.73 19.04
N THR A 174 -8.34 -15.51 18.38
CA THR A 174 -8.32 -16.96 18.52
C THR A 174 -6.93 -17.47 18.86
N MET A 175 -6.86 -18.56 19.59
CA MET A 175 -5.62 -19.32 19.80
C MET A 175 -5.40 -20.28 18.64
N LEU A 176 -4.15 -20.59 18.38
CA LEU A 176 -3.72 -21.47 17.29
C LEU A 176 -3.57 -22.93 17.77
N GLY A 177 -4.51 -23.43 18.64
CA GLY A 177 -4.61 -24.81 19.03
C GLY A 177 -5.46 -25.64 18.08
N ASN A 178 -5.61 -26.96 18.37
CA ASN A 178 -6.39 -27.91 17.58
C ASN A 178 -7.65 -28.39 18.30
N GLU A 179 -8.01 -27.76 19.42
CA GLU A 179 -9.26 -28.06 20.11
C GLU A 179 -10.46 -27.45 19.34
N LYS A 180 -11.69 -27.75 19.77
CA LYS A 180 -12.90 -27.20 19.14
C LYS A 180 -12.95 -25.68 19.22
N GLU A 181 -13.67 -25.08 18.30
CA GLU A 181 -13.78 -23.62 18.07
C GLU A 181 -14.12 -22.85 19.35
N ASN A 182 -15.07 -23.36 20.16
CA ASN A 182 -15.51 -22.73 21.41
C ASN A 182 -14.41 -22.69 22.50
N LYS A 183 -13.35 -23.48 22.36
CA LYS A 183 -12.18 -23.42 23.25
C LYS A 183 -11.04 -22.58 22.67
N GLN A 184 -11.05 -22.33 21.35
CA GLN A 184 -10.02 -21.54 20.67
C GLN A 184 -10.36 -20.04 20.64
N ILE A 185 -11.64 -19.66 20.59
CA ILE A 185 -12.05 -18.26 20.60
C ILE A 185 -11.82 -17.66 21.99
N VAL A 186 -10.94 -16.65 22.07
CA VAL A 186 -10.65 -15.90 23.31
C VAL A 186 -11.57 -14.69 23.45
N LYS A 187 -11.67 -13.91 22.36
CA LYS A 187 -12.58 -12.77 22.25
C LYS A 187 -13.30 -12.84 20.91
N PRO A 188 -14.63 -12.92 20.87
CA PRO A 188 -15.37 -13.03 19.60
C PRO A 188 -15.37 -11.71 18.81
N VAL A 189 -15.08 -10.57 19.47
CA VAL A 189 -15.01 -9.24 18.87
C VAL A 189 -13.80 -8.50 19.43
N VAL A 190 -12.88 -8.07 18.55
CA VAL A 190 -11.65 -7.37 18.95
C VAL A 190 -11.46 -6.08 18.16
N THR A 191 -11.56 -6.14 16.83
CA THR A 191 -11.38 -4.99 15.92
C THR A 191 -12.47 -5.00 14.86
N GLN A 192 -12.55 -3.94 14.09
CA GLN A 192 -13.19 -3.95 12.78
C GLN A 192 -12.15 -4.19 11.68
N ALA A 193 -12.58 -4.72 10.54
CA ALA A 193 -11.74 -4.93 9.37
C ALA A 193 -12.27 -4.12 8.18
N TRP A 194 -11.43 -3.25 7.62
CA TRP A 194 -11.80 -2.38 6.49
C TRP A 194 -10.73 -2.40 5.40
N SER A 195 -11.11 -1.96 4.18
CA SER A 195 -10.21 -1.82 3.02
C SER A 195 -10.81 -0.83 2.02
N PHE A 196 -10.02 -0.44 1.02
CA PHE A 196 -10.55 0.25 -0.17
C PHE A 196 -11.07 -0.71 -1.24
N GLN A 197 -10.87 -2.01 -1.09
CA GLN A 197 -11.26 -3.01 -2.09
C GLN A 197 -12.69 -3.48 -1.88
N LYS A 198 -13.52 -3.46 -2.94
CA LYS A 198 -14.91 -3.93 -2.85
C LYS A 198 -15.06 -5.45 -2.73
N GLY A 199 -13.98 -6.20 -2.88
CA GLY A 199 -13.97 -7.65 -2.74
C GLY A 199 -14.82 -8.37 -3.78
N SER A 200 -15.60 -9.36 -3.34
CA SER A 200 -16.47 -10.19 -4.19
C SER A 200 -17.79 -9.51 -4.57
N SER A 201 -18.03 -8.25 -4.17
CA SER A 201 -19.24 -7.52 -4.55
C SER A 201 -19.37 -7.44 -6.08
N LYS A 202 -20.54 -7.81 -6.59
CA LYS A 202 -20.88 -7.70 -8.01
C LYS A 202 -21.56 -6.39 -8.38
N GLN A 203 -21.92 -5.59 -7.41
CA GLN A 203 -22.49 -4.27 -7.61
C GLN A 203 -21.45 -3.37 -8.29
N ASP A 204 -21.86 -2.60 -9.30
CA ASP A 204 -20.91 -1.83 -10.10
C ASP A 204 -20.21 -0.76 -9.26
N TYR A 205 -20.96 0.01 -8.48
CA TYR A 205 -20.41 1.02 -7.59
C TYR A 205 -19.86 0.41 -6.29
N PRO A 206 -18.64 0.80 -5.83
CA PRO A 206 -17.68 1.64 -6.52
C PRO A 206 -16.82 0.83 -7.52
N SER A 207 -16.36 1.49 -8.59
CA SER A 207 -15.39 0.92 -9.54
C SER A 207 -13.99 1.52 -9.42
N SER A 208 -13.86 2.60 -8.65
CA SER A 208 -12.62 3.34 -8.48
C SER A 208 -12.24 3.50 -7.01
N LEU A 209 -10.96 3.84 -6.76
CA LEU A 209 -10.49 4.16 -5.41
C LEU A 209 -11.22 5.39 -4.83
N MET A 210 -11.46 6.43 -5.64
CA MET A 210 -12.20 7.62 -5.19
C MET A 210 -13.64 7.31 -4.83
N GLY A 211 -14.29 6.38 -5.56
CA GLY A 211 -15.62 5.89 -5.22
C GLY A 211 -15.63 5.10 -3.90
N SER A 212 -14.62 4.24 -3.67
CA SER A 212 -14.48 3.53 -2.39
C SER A 212 -14.32 4.48 -1.20
N ILE A 213 -13.51 5.53 -1.36
CA ILE A 213 -13.30 6.56 -0.32
C ILE A 213 -14.60 7.36 -0.08
N ALA A 214 -15.31 7.74 -1.14
CA ALA A 214 -16.59 8.44 -1.03
C ALA A 214 -17.65 7.57 -0.34
N LEU A 215 -17.74 6.27 -0.69
CA LEU A 215 -18.66 5.33 -0.06
C LEU A 215 -18.38 5.16 1.44
N ILE A 216 -17.11 5.06 1.84
CA ILE A 216 -16.75 5.01 3.27
C ILE A 216 -17.23 6.28 3.99
N ARG A 217 -16.97 7.47 3.43
CA ARG A 217 -17.42 8.74 4.01
C ARG A 217 -18.93 8.81 4.12
N GLN A 218 -19.65 8.50 3.04
CA GLN A 218 -21.11 8.51 3.04
C GLN A 218 -21.66 7.55 4.10
N THR A 219 -21.13 6.33 4.18
CA THR A 219 -21.54 5.33 5.20
C THR A 219 -21.30 5.84 6.62
N LEU A 220 -20.21 6.56 6.89
CA LEU A 220 -19.94 7.13 8.21
C LEU A 220 -20.86 8.30 8.54
N TYR A 221 -21.22 9.16 7.58
CA TYR A 221 -22.25 10.19 7.79
C TYR A 221 -23.64 9.56 7.98
N ASP A 222 -23.95 8.51 7.27
CA ASP A 222 -25.18 7.75 7.44
C ASP A 222 -25.27 7.11 8.83
N ALA A 223 -24.17 6.56 9.33
CA ALA A 223 -24.09 6.01 10.70
C ALA A 223 -24.31 7.11 11.76
N GLN A 224 -23.74 8.29 11.58
CA GLN A 224 -23.97 9.43 12.45
C GLN A 224 -25.44 9.87 12.43
N TRP A 225 -26.03 9.99 11.24
CA TRP A 225 -27.45 10.30 11.08
C TRP A 225 -28.34 9.24 11.74
N TYR A 226 -28.05 7.96 11.52
CA TYR A 226 -28.79 6.84 12.10
C TYR A 226 -28.79 6.88 13.63
N LYS A 227 -27.64 7.18 14.23
CA LYS A 227 -27.48 7.35 15.68
C LYS A 227 -28.26 8.54 16.23
N ASN A 228 -28.41 9.61 15.41
CA ASN A 228 -29.06 10.86 15.81
C ASN A 228 -30.57 10.90 15.47
N GLY A 229 -31.24 9.75 15.46
CA GLY A 229 -32.67 9.61 15.26
C GLY A 229 -33.09 9.01 13.92
N GLY A 230 -32.14 8.73 13.01
CA GLY A 230 -32.42 8.02 11.77
C GLY A 230 -32.97 6.60 11.96
N ASN A 231 -32.63 5.96 13.09
CA ASN A 231 -33.16 4.67 13.49
C ASN A 231 -34.67 4.68 13.76
N GLU A 232 -35.29 5.84 13.99
CA GLU A 232 -36.74 6.02 14.09
C GLU A 232 -37.41 6.11 12.70
N LYS A 233 -36.62 6.38 11.66
CA LYS A 233 -37.08 6.55 10.28
C LYS A 233 -37.00 5.28 9.46
N GLU A 234 -35.90 4.52 9.65
CA GLU A 234 -35.65 3.26 8.95
C GLU A 234 -34.93 2.26 9.86
N THR A 235 -35.09 0.99 9.60
CA THR A 235 -34.27 -0.08 10.18
C THR A 235 -33.12 -0.36 9.25
N ASN A 236 -31.89 -0.20 9.74
CA ASN A 236 -30.68 -0.50 8.97
C ASN A 236 -29.66 -1.24 9.85
N LEU A 237 -29.61 -2.56 9.70
CA LEU A 237 -28.77 -3.43 10.52
C LEU A 237 -27.29 -3.18 10.35
N SER A 238 -26.87 -2.77 9.15
CA SER A 238 -25.47 -2.42 8.89
C SER A 238 -25.05 -1.15 9.63
N LEU A 239 -25.87 -0.09 9.58
CA LEU A 239 -25.59 1.15 10.31
C LEU A 239 -25.67 0.97 11.83
N GLN A 240 -26.60 0.12 12.29
CA GLN A 240 -26.70 -0.24 13.70
C GLN A 240 -25.43 -0.95 14.19
N ALA A 241 -24.96 -1.95 13.45
CA ALA A 241 -23.73 -2.70 13.75
C ALA A 241 -22.51 -1.78 13.73
N LEU A 242 -22.37 -0.93 12.68
CA LEU A 242 -21.29 0.03 12.58
C LEU A 242 -21.23 0.95 13.82
N ASN A 243 -22.36 1.52 14.23
CA ASN A 243 -22.42 2.37 15.41
C ASN A 243 -22.06 1.65 16.72
N SER A 244 -22.36 0.35 16.80
CA SER A 244 -22.03 -0.47 17.99
C SER A 244 -20.53 -0.70 18.12
N TYR A 245 -19.79 -0.69 17.02
CA TYR A 245 -18.38 -1.05 16.98
C TYR A 245 -17.44 0.10 16.64
N LEU A 246 -17.90 1.33 16.41
CA LEU A 246 -17.05 2.49 16.04
C LEU A 246 -15.93 2.80 17.02
N GLN A 247 -16.03 2.38 18.29
CA GLN A 247 -15.00 2.59 19.31
C GLN A 247 -13.88 1.55 19.28
N LEU A 248 -14.07 0.46 18.54
CA LEU A 248 -13.02 -0.56 18.38
C LEU A 248 -11.92 -0.05 17.43
N PRO A 249 -10.68 -0.51 17.62
CA PRO A 249 -9.65 -0.30 16.60
C PRO A 249 -10.09 -0.88 15.26
N VAL A 250 -9.71 -0.24 14.18
CA VAL A 250 -9.95 -0.72 12.82
C VAL A 250 -8.63 -1.21 12.23
N ILE A 251 -8.56 -2.47 11.84
CA ILE A 251 -7.47 -2.96 10.98
C ILE A 251 -7.85 -2.61 9.54
N PHE A 252 -7.12 -1.65 8.98
CA PHE A 252 -7.34 -1.18 7.61
C PHE A 252 -6.31 -1.79 6.68
N GLU A 253 -6.74 -2.52 5.65
CA GLU A 253 -5.86 -3.11 4.65
C GLU A 253 -5.57 -2.11 3.53
N GLY A 254 -4.33 -1.63 3.44
CA GLY A 254 -3.79 -0.90 2.29
C GLY A 254 -3.15 -1.84 1.28
N THR A 255 -3.13 -1.45 0.02
CA THR A 255 -2.51 -2.20 -1.09
C THR A 255 -1.21 -1.58 -1.57
N ASP A 256 -1.00 -0.32 -1.25
CA ASP A 256 0.23 0.43 -1.52
C ASP A 256 0.59 1.33 -0.34
N GLU A 257 1.77 1.94 -0.37
CA GLU A 257 2.27 2.81 0.69
C GLU A 257 1.42 4.07 0.88
N TYR A 258 0.82 4.63 -0.18
CA TYR A 258 -0.01 5.82 -0.10
C TYR A 258 -1.39 5.56 0.50
N ASP A 259 -1.86 4.30 0.49
CA ASP A 259 -3.12 3.94 1.15
C ASP A 259 -3.05 4.19 2.67
N ILE A 260 -1.84 4.17 3.26
CA ILE A 260 -1.63 4.55 4.66
C ILE A 260 -2.05 6.00 4.90
N LEU A 261 -1.64 6.91 4.01
CA LEU A 261 -1.98 8.34 4.11
C LEU A 261 -3.47 8.57 3.85
N ARG A 262 -4.05 7.90 2.85
CA ARG A 262 -5.48 7.99 2.50
C ARG A 262 -6.37 7.48 3.63
N ALA A 263 -6.05 6.31 4.20
CA ALA A 263 -6.77 5.75 5.34
C ALA A 263 -6.62 6.64 6.60
N SER A 264 -5.41 7.14 6.89
CA SER A 264 -5.17 8.05 8.00
C SER A 264 -5.99 9.34 7.89
N LYS A 265 -6.19 9.86 6.68
CA LYS A 265 -7.03 11.03 6.43
C LYS A 265 -8.48 10.78 6.84
N ILE A 266 -9.05 9.63 6.46
CA ILE A 266 -10.39 9.21 6.88
C ILE A 266 -10.45 9.02 8.40
N ALA A 267 -9.45 8.36 8.99
CA ALA A 267 -9.38 8.15 10.42
C ALA A 267 -9.40 9.48 11.19
N ASN A 268 -8.64 10.47 10.74
CA ASN A 268 -8.59 11.81 11.35
C ASN A 268 -9.90 12.57 11.16
N GLU A 269 -10.53 12.50 9.97
CA GLU A 269 -11.80 13.16 9.65
C GLU A 269 -12.92 12.71 10.60
N PHE A 270 -12.98 11.41 10.92
CA PHE A 270 -14.03 10.81 11.76
C PHE A 270 -13.56 10.44 13.18
N LYS A 271 -12.33 10.76 13.55
CA LYS A 271 -11.71 10.45 14.86
C LYS A 271 -11.72 8.95 15.18
N LEU A 272 -11.39 8.13 14.22
CA LEU A 272 -11.30 6.67 14.34
C LEU A 272 -9.85 6.24 14.63
N ASN A 273 -9.69 5.10 15.31
CA ASN A 273 -8.38 4.51 15.59
C ASN A 273 -8.05 3.43 14.54
N PHE A 274 -7.22 3.79 13.56
CA PHE A 274 -6.79 2.84 12.51
C PHE A 274 -5.40 2.27 12.82
N ILE A 275 -5.27 0.97 12.61
CA ILE A 275 -4.01 0.23 12.51
C ILE A 275 -3.93 -0.23 11.05
N ILE A 276 -2.96 0.28 10.30
CA ILE A 276 -3.01 0.18 8.85
C ILE A 276 -1.99 -0.84 8.35
N LYS A 277 -2.45 -1.87 7.66
CA LYS A 277 -1.58 -2.83 7.00
C LYS A 277 -1.01 -2.22 5.73
N GLY A 278 0.31 -2.12 5.68
CA GLY A 278 1.07 -1.67 4.53
C GLY A 278 1.49 -2.82 3.60
N ASN A 279 2.37 -2.50 2.65
CA ASN A 279 2.84 -3.42 1.62
C ASN A 279 4.35 -3.78 1.71
N GLY A 280 5.08 -3.23 2.70
CA GLY A 280 6.53 -3.41 2.85
C GLY A 280 7.38 -2.33 2.17
N ALA A 281 6.74 -1.30 1.60
CA ALA A 281 7.39 -0.17 0.94
C ALA A 281 7.27 1.16 1.73
N GLU A 282 6.87 1.11 2.98
CA GLU A 282 6.60 2.27 3.85
C GLU A 282 7.80 3.20 3.98
N TYR A 283 9.02 2.67 3.85
CA TYR A 283 10.27 3.44 3.87
C TYR A 283 10.32 4.56 2.83
N GLN A 284 9.58 4.43 1.72
CA GLN A 284 9.55 5.41 0.63
C GLN A 284 8.92 6.73 1.05
N ILE A 285 7.95 6.67 1.98
CA ILE A 285 7.17 7.80 2.47
C ILE A 285 7.15 7.89 4.00
N ALA A 286 8.21 7.38 4.66
CA ALA A 286 8.24 7.26 6.12
C ALA A 286 8.08 8.61 6.84
N ASP A 287 8.57 9.71 6.25
CA ASP A 287 8.40 11.05 6.84
C ASP A 287 6.93 11.52 6.83
N ASP A 288 6.18 11.16 5.80
CA ASP A 288 4.75 11.46 5.72
C ASP A 288 3.95 10.57 6.67
N ILE A 289 4.27 9.27 6.74
CA ILE A 289 3.64 8.34 7.70
C ILE A 289 3.82 8.84 9.14
N LYS A 290 5.02 9.31 9.48
CA LYS A 290 5.29 9.86 10.83
C LYS A 290 4.32 10.97 11.20
N GLN A 291 3.96 11.85 10.27
CA GLN A 291 3.04 12.96 10.51
C GLN A 291 1.60 12.50 10.80
N THR A 292 1.22 11.30 10.38
CA THR A 292 -0.12 10.75 10.62
C THR A 292 -0.30 10.17 12.01
N ASN A 293 0.78 9.85 12.73
CA ASN A 293 0.80 9.07 13.97
C ASN A 293 0.19 7.66 13.84
N ALA A 294 0.05 7.15 12.64
CA ALA A 294 -0.50 5.82 12.39
C ALA A 294 0.44 4.71 12.89
N CYS A 295 -0.15 3.62 13.40
CA CYS A 295 0.56 2.36 13.61
C CYS A 295 0.44 1.51 12.34
N VAL A 296 1.56 1.00 11.82
CA VAL A 296 1.62 0.25 10.56
C VAL A 296 1.83 -1.24 10.83
N ILE A 297 1.06 -2.10 10.17
CA ILE A 297 1.31 -3.55 10.12
C ILE A 297 2.19 -3.82 8.90
N VAL A 298 3.40 -4.31 9.13
CA VAL A 298 4.44 -4.50 8.10
C VAL A 298 4.59 -5.98 7.79
N PRO A 299 4.36 -6.43 6.55
CA PRO A 299 4.68 -7.78 6.13
C PRO A 299 6.21 -7.95 5.98
N LEU A 300 6.76 -9.06 6.46
CA LEU A 300 8.17 -9.40 6.28
C LEU A 300 8.40 -10.14 4.95
N THR A 301 7.86 -9.61 3.87
CA THR A 301 8.06 -10.12 2.52
C THR A 301 8.99 -9.19 1.75
N TYR A 302 10.10 -9.74 1.24
CA TYR A 302 11.05 -8.96 0.46
C TYR A 302 11.03 -9.41 -1.00
N PRO A 303 11.15 -8.45 -1.95
CA PRO A 303 11.21 -8.81 -3.36
C PRO A 303 12.44 -9.67 -3.65
N LEU A 304 12.29 -10.66 -4.52
CA LEU A 304 13.41 -11.43 -5.05
C LEU A 304 14.21 -10.59 -6.06
N PRO A 305 15.52 -10.86 -6.25
CA PRO A 305 16.26 -10.24 -7.33
C PRO A 305 15.65 -10.62 -8.67
N TYR A 306 15.64 -9.71 -9.63
CA TYR A 306 15.23 -10.04 -10.99
C TYR A 306 16.26 -10.96 -11.66
N ASP A 307 15.80 -11.80 -12.58
CA ASP A 307 16.70 -12.53 -13.46
C ASP A 307 17.26 -11.59 -14.54
N VAL A 308 18.40 -11.03 -14.25
CA VAL A 308 19.08 -10.03 -15.11
C VAL A 308 20.16 -10.64 -16.00
N SER A 309 20.11 -11.95 -16.24
CA SER A 309 21.11 -12.66 -17.07
C SER A 309 21.09 -12.22 -18.53
N ASN A 310 19.93 -11.79 -19.03
CA ASN A 310 19.82 -11.18 -20.36
C ASN A 310 19.96 -9.65 -20.25
N PRO A 311 21.01 -9.03 -20.81
CA PRO A 311 21.22 -7.59 -20.71
C PRO A 311 20.11 -6.74 -21.36
N ILE A 312 19.44 -7.25 -22.39
CA ILE A 312 18.34 -6.55 -23.05
C ILE A 312 17.14 -6.47 -22.11
N ASP A 313 16.74 -7.60 -21.54
CA ASP A 313 15.62 -7.65 -20.60
C ASP A 313 15.92 -6.82 -19.33
N ALA A 314 17.16 -6.88 -18.83
CA ALA A 314 17.61 -6.09 -17.68
C ALA A 314 17.51 -4.58 -17.93
N SER A 315 17.68 -4.13 -19.18
CA SER A 315 17.60 -2.71 -19.54
C SER A 315 16.21 -2.11 -19.34
N TYR A 316 15.15 -2.94 -19.45
CA TYR A 316 13.76 -2.51 -19.28
C TYR A 316 13.34 -2.33 -17.83
N ILE A 317 14.11 -2.85 -16.86
CA ILE A 317 13.73 -2.73 -15.44
C ILE A 317 13.90 -1.28 -15.00
N PRO A 318 12.84 -0.60 -14.52
CA PRO A 318 12.96 0.75 -13.96
C PRO A 318 13.93 0.78 -12.76
N LEU A 319 14.68 1.87 -12.62
CA LEU A 319 15.60 2.03 -11.48
C LEU A 319 14.89 1.89 -10.13
N VAL A 320 13.67 2.39 -10.02
CA VAL A 320 12.87 2.31 -8.81
C VAL A 320 12.64 0.86 -8.35
N ASN A 321 12.41 -0.07 -9.28
CA ASN A 321 12.21 -1.49 -8.96
C ASN A 321 13.51 -2.16 -8.48
N LEU A 322 14.64 -1.81 -9.11
CA LEU A 322 15.96 -2.28 -8.68
C LEU A 322 16.30 -1.76 -7.29
N LYS A 323 16.04 -0.49 -7.02
CA LYS A 323 16.24 0.12 -5.69
C LYS A 323 15.28 -0.43 -4.66
N HIS A 324 14.03 -0.73 -5.01
CA HIS A 324 13.09 -1.34 -4.07
C HIS A 324 13.60 -2.71 -3.57
N TRP A 325 14.15 -3.55 -4.47
CA TRP A 325 14.80 -4.80 -4.04
C TRP A 325 15.94 -4.59 -3.03
N GLU A 326 16.75 -3.57 -3.24
CA GLU A 326 17.87 -3.27 -2.34
C GLU A 326 17.41 -2.70 -0.99
N LEU A 327 16.37 -1.84 -1.00
CA LEU A 327 15.94 -1.05 0.16
C LEU A 327 14.86 -1.70 1.01
N ALA A 328 14.01 -2.55 0.44
CA ALA A 328 12.90 -3.18 1.16
C ALA A 328 13.33 -3.89 2.46
N PRO A 329 14.49 -4.57 2.55
CA PRO A 329 14.95 -5.16 3.81
C PRO A 329 15.28 -4.16 4.92
N TYR A 330 15.48 -2.87 4.60
CA TYR A 330 15.72 -1.81 5.59
C TYR A 330 14.42 -1.17 6.11
N ASN A 331 13.27 -1.55 5.59
CA ASN A 331 11.99 -0.91 5.88
C ASN A 331 11.72 -0.78 7.39
N THR A 332 11.74 -1.88 8.12
CA THR A 332 11.47 -1.89 9.57
C THR A 332 12.51 -1.08 10.37
N ARG A 333 13.78 -1.08 9.96
CA ARG A 333 14.82 -0.23 10.55
C ARG A 333 14.52 1.26 10.32
N ILE A 334 14.12 1.65 9.10
CA ILE A 334 13.79 3.05 8.79
C ILE A 334 12.59 3.51 9.63
N LEU A 335 11.56 2.68 9.76
CA LEU A 335 10.40 2.98 10.61
C LEU A 335 10.82 3.14 12.08
N PHE A 336 11.69 2.27 12.58
CA PHE A 336 12.23 2.36 13.94
C PHE A 336 13.02 3.66 14.15
N GLU A 337 13.98 3.98 13.27
CA GLU A 337 14.81 5.19 13.37
C GLU A 337 13.96 6.47 13.31
N LYS A 338 12.84 6.44 12.59
CA LYS A 338 11.89 7.56 12.54
C LYS A 338 10.86 7.57 13.67
N ASN A 339 10.92 6.62 14.61
CA ASN A 339 9.97 6.46 15.72
C ASN A 339 8.51 6.30 15.22
N ILE A 340 8.30 5.56 14.15
CA ILE A 340 6.98 5.15 13.67
C ILE A 340 6.62 3.83 14.32
N PRO A 341 5.49 3.72 15.05
CA PRO A 341 5.09 2.45 15.64
C PRO A 341 4.68 1.45 14.56
N PHE A 342 5.18 0.23 14.66
CA PHE A 342 4.85 -0.83 13.71
C PHE A 342 4.67 -2.18 14.36
N ILE A 343 3.90 -3.03 13.71
CA ILE A 343 3.63 -4.44 14.05
C ILE A 343 4.12 -5.29 12.91
N ILE A 344 4.76 -6.41 13.21
CA ILE A 344 5.20 -7.37 12.19
C ILE A 344 4.14 -8.45 12.00
N THR A 345 3.81 -8.79 10.74
CA THR A 345 2.91 -9.88 10.36
C THR A 345 3.63 -10.90 9.48
N ALA A 346 3.21 -12.17 9.58
CA ALA A 346 3.64 -13.24 8.67
C ALA A 346 2.79 -13.28 7.38
N SER A 347 1.85 -12.36 7.21
CA SER A 347 1.03 -12.28 6.00
C SER A 347 1.91 -12.13 4.76
N GLY A 348 1.72 -13.00 3.78
CA GLY A 348 2.54 -13.06 2.56
C GLY A 348 3.78 -13.97 2.64
N CYS A 349 4.26 -14.34 3.82
CA CYS A 349 5.35 -15.32 3.95
C CYS A 349 4.87 -16.74 3.60
N LYS A 350 5.65 -17.46 2.82
CA LYS A 350 5.31 -18.81 2.32
C LYS A 350 5.44 -19.89 3.39
N ASN A 351 6.44 -19.75 4.27
CA ASN A 351 6.77 -20.74 5.30
C ASN A 351 7.60 -20.10 6.42
N GLU A 352 7.87 -20.91 7.48
CA GLU A 352 8.63 -20.49 8.64
C GLU A 352 10.07 -20.06 8.30
N LYS A 353 10.70 -20.73 7.34
CA LYS A 353 12.07 -20.39 6.92
C LYS A 353 12.14 -18.97 6.38
N GLU A 354 11.24 -18.61 5.46
CA GLU A 354 11.18 -17.26 4.87
C GLU A 354 10.93 -16.20 5.96
N PHE A 355 9.99 -16.45 6.88
CA PHE A 355 9.69 -15.53 7.97
C PHE A 355 10.91 -15.25 8.85
N PHE A 356 11.58 -16.30 9.36
CA PHE A 356 12.73 -16.11 10.24
C PHE A 356 13.97 -15.61 9.50
N ASP A 357 14.20 -16.03 8.27
CA ASP A 357 15.32 -15.49 7.46
C ASP A 357 15.15 -14.00 7.21
N ASN A 358 13.93 -13.56 6.91
CA ASN A 358 13.63 -12.15 6.70
C ASN A 358 13.70 -11.34 8.02
N LEU A 359 13.26 -11.92 9.15
CA LEU A 359 13.37 -11.29 10.46
C LEU A 359 14.85 -11.09 10.86
N ARG A 360 15.66 -12.13 10.72
CA ARG A 360 17.12 -12.07 10.96
C ARG A 360 17.81 -11.09 10.02
N LYS A 361 17.40 -11.06 8.75
CA LYS A 361 17.91 -10.09 7.76
C LYS A 361 17.63 -8.65 8.18
N ALA A 362 16.42 -8.35 8.66
CA ALA A 362 16.07 -7.02 9.17
C ALA A 362 16.98 -6.62 10.34
N VAL A 363 17.22 -7.54 11.29
CA VAL A 363 18.10 -7.31 12.45
C VAL A 363 19.56 -7.17 12.00
N ALA A 364 20.05 -8.03 11.11
CA ALA A 364 21.40 -7.94 10.56
C ALA A 364 21.64 -6.61 9.81
N LEU A 365 20.58 -5.98 9.27
CA LEU A 365 20.64 -4.69 8.62
C LEU A 365 20.41 -3.51 9.58
N GLY A 366 20.34 -3.75 10.90
CA GLY A 366 20.37 -2.75 11.94
C GLY A 366 19.05 -2.45 12.64
N LEU A 367 18.01 -3.27 12.47
CA LEU A 367 16.84 -3.22 13.36
C LEU A 367 17.25 -3.81 14.71
N PRO A 368 17.12 -3.10 15.86
CA PRO A 368 17.40 -3.68 17.17
C PRO A 368 16.54 -4.92 17.48
N GLU A 369 17.12 -5.94 18.12
CA GLU A 369 16.41 -7.16 18.48
C GLU A 369 15.18 -6.91 19.36
N ASP A 370 15.30 -5.99 20.32
CA ASP A 370 14.20 -5.58 21.19
C ASP A 370 13.08 -4.84 20.42
N ALA A 371 13.43 -4.07 19.39
CA ALA A 371 12.45 -3.44 18.53
C ALA A 371 11.68 -4.46 17.67
N ALA A 372 12.39 -5.50 17.17
CA ALA A 372 11.74 -6.62 16.47
C ALA A 372 10.78 -7.38 17.38
N LEU A 373 11.22 -7.71 18.61
CA LEU A 373 10.37 -8.35 19.63
C LEU A 373 9.21 -7.45 20.05
N LYS A 374 9.42 -6.13 20.18
CA LYS A 374 8.38 -5.17 20.49
C LYS A 374 7.26 -5.19 19.45
N ALA A 375 7.63 -5.25 18.16
CA ALA A 375 6.70 -5.30 17.04
C ALA A 375 5.92 -6.62 16.93
N LEU A 376 6.43 -7.72 17.51
CA LEU A 376 5.77 -9.03 17.51
C LEU A 376 4.95 -9.32 18.78
N LEU A 377 5.24 -8.62 19.88
CA LEU A 377 4.70 -8.92 21.22
C LEU A 377 3.94 -7.73 21.81
N PHE A 378 4.64 -6.62 22.07
CA PHE A 378 4.11 -5.47 22.83
C PHE A 378 3.14 -4.62 22.00
N GLU A 379 3.58 -4.17 20.82
CA GLU A 379 2.74 -3.28 19.98
C GLU A 379 1.39 -3.93 19.63
N PRO A 380 1.33 -5.20 19.16
CA PRO A 380 0.05 -5.83 18.89
C PRO A 380 -0.80 -5.98 20.14
N ALA A 381 -0.23 -6.42 21.27
CA ALA A 381 -0.98 -6.60 22.52
C ALA A 381 -1.57 -5.29 23.03
N HIS A 382 -0.79 -4.20 22.97
CA HIS A 382 -1.19 -2.87 23.44
C HIS A 382 -2.25 -2.23 22.51
N ARG A 383 -2.02 -2.26 21.19
CA ARG A 383 -2.94 -1.65 20.21
C ARG A 383 -4.31 -2.32 20.15
N LEU A 384 -4.36 -3.61 20.47
CA LEU A 384 -5.59 -4.41 20.46
C LEU A 384 -6.27 -4.50 21.83
N ASN A 385 -5.74 -3.83 22.84
CA ASN A 385 -6.23 -3.89 24.24
C ASN A 385 -6.33 -5.33 24.77
N ILE A 386 -5.26 -6.13 24.55
CA ILE A 386 -5.13 -7.53 25.04
C ILE A 386 -3.84 -7.74 25.84
N ALA A 387 -3.20 -6.69 26.28
CA ALA A 387 -1.94 -6.75 27.04
C ALA A 387 -2.07 -7.39 28.42
N ASP A 388 -3.29 -7.58 28.91
CA ASP A 388 -3.61 -8.37 30.08
C ASP A 388 -3.62 -9.89 29.83
N LEU A 389 -3.68 -10.31 28.57
CA LEU A 389 -3.79 -11.70 28.15
C LEU A 389 -2.52 -12.24 27.49
N ALA A 390 -1.82 -11.39 26.72
CA ALA A 390 -0.74 -11.83 25.83
C ALA A 390 0.33 -10.74 25.64
N GLY A 391 1.44 -11.12 24.97
CA GLY A 391 2.55 -10.20 24.64
C GLY A 391 3.69 -10.24 25.66
N ALA A 392 3.55 -10.97 26.77
CA ALA A 392 4.58 -11.22 27.78
C ALA A 392 4.28 -12.53 28.53
N LEU A 393 5.23 -12.96 29.37
CA LEU A 393 5.07 -14.12 30.25
C LEU A 393 4.86 -13.67 31.71
N ASN A 394 3.88 -12.82 31.95
CA ASN A 394 3.56 -12.32 33.27
C ASN A 394 2.50 -13.20 33.97
N LYS A 395 2.50 -13.13 35.30
CA LYS A 395 1.51 -13.85 36.13
C LYS A 395 0.07 -13.54 35.67
N ASN A 396 -0.76 -14.56 35.62
CA ASN A 396 -2.16 -14.59 35.19
C ASN A 396 -2.41 -14.41 33.67
N MET A 397 -1.39 -14.18 32.86
CA MET A 397 -1.52 -14.23 31.41
C MET A 397 -1.76 -15.65 30.90
N LEU A 398 -2.19 -15.76 29.65
CA LEU A 398 -2.35 -17.06 28.99
C LEU A 398 -1.00 -17.77 28.86
N ALA A 399 -0.98 -19.08 29.12
CA ALA A 399 0.19 -19.92 28.93
C ALA A 399 0.41 -20.21 27.44
N ASN A 400 0.81 -19.17 26.70
CA ASN A 400 1.08 -19.20 25.27
C ASN A 400 2.55 -18.80 25.04
N PHE A 401 3.40 -19.79 24.72
CA PHE A 401 4.84 -19.60 24.50
C PHE A 401 5.41 -20.71 23.64
N PHE A 402 6.55 -20.46 23.03
CA PHE A 402 7.29 -21.49 22.32
C PHE A 402 8.66 -21.74 22.93
N ILE A 403 9.16 -22.96 22.74
CA ILE A 403 10.46 -23.43 23.19
C ILE A 403 11.35 -23.56 21.96
N SER A 404 12.58 -23.06 22.04
CA SER A 404 13.55 -23.12 20.94
C SER A 404 14.91 -23.59 21.46
N THR A 405 15.68 -24.19 20.56
CA THR A 405 17.03 -24.68 20.88
C THR A 405 18.01 -23.55 21.16
N TYR A 406 17.98 -22.49 20.35
CA TYR A 406 18.86 -21.31 20.44
C TYR A 406 18.05 -20.04 20.54
N SER A 407 18.72 -18.89 20.73
CA SER A 407 18.05 -17.58 20.72
C SER A 407 17.42 -17.30 19.35
N LEU A 408 16.36 -16.49 19.33
CA LEU A 408 15.53 -16.19 18.15
C LEU A 408 16.34 -15.72 16.92
N PHE A 409 17.38 -14.95 17.17
CA PHE A 409 18.18 -14.34 16.09
C PHE A 409 19.43 -15.18 15.72
N SER A 410 19.66 -16.31 16.41
CA SER A 410 20.70 -17.25 16.02
C SER A 410 20.38 -17.94 14.68
N PRO A 411 21.38 -18.19 13.81
CA PRO A 411 21.19 -19.00 12.59
C PRO A 411 20.64 -20.41 12.86
N GLU A 412 20.99 -21.01 14.01
CA GLU A 412 20.59 -22.36 14.42
C GLU A 412 19.21 -22.39 15.13
N PHE A 413 18.55 -21.25 15.26
CA PHE A 413 17.23 -21.18 15.88
C PHE A 413 16.24 -22.16 15.26
N LYS A 414 15.61 -22.98 16.10
CA LYS A 414 14.53 -23.90 15.75
C LYS A 414 13.53 -23.97 16.89
N ILE A 415 12.25 -23.78 16.57
CA ILE A 415 11.15 -24.04 17.51
C ILE A 415 10.98 -25.54 17.63
N THR A 416 11.08 -26.08 18.84
CA THR A 416 10.91 -27.50 19.14
C THR A 416 9.49 -27.85 19.54
N SER A 417 8.88 -27.00 20.37
CA SER A 417 7.46 -27.13 20.76
C SER A 417 6.84 -25.78 21.00
N HIS A 418 5.53 -25.70 20.79
CA HIS A 418 4.73 -24.53 21.02
C HIS A 418 3.62 -24.85 22.01
N ILE A 419 3.54 -24.14 23.10
CA ILE A 419 2.52 -24.28 24.13
C ILE A 419 1.44 -23.27 23.86
N ILE A 420 0.22 -23.74 23.57
CA ILE A 420 -0.95 -22.93 23.33
C ILE A 420 -2.00 -23.27 24.38
N ASN A 421 -2.41 -22.27 25.14
CA ASN A 421 -3.40 -22.46 26.24
C ASN A 421 -2.99 -23.56 27.22
N GLY A 422 -1.68 -23.70 27.48
CA GLY A 422 -1.10 -24.74 28.33
C GLY A 422 -0.92 -26.10 27.66
N VAL A 423 -1.44 -26.33 26.46
CA VAL A 423 -1.30 -27.57 25.68
C VAL A 423 -0.06 -27.51 24.79
N SER A 424 0.76 -28.56 24.83
CA SER A 424 2.00 -28.65 24.05
C SER A 424 1.76 -29.21 22.65
N TYR A 425 2.26 -28.52 21.63
CA TYR A 425 2.28 -28.95 20.24
C TYR A 425 3.72 -29.08 19.75
N ASP A 426 4.09 -30.26 19.27
CA ASP A 426 5.41 -30.47 18.69
C ASP A 426 5.46 -29.82 17.30
N VAL A 427 6.38 -28.89 17.12
CA VAL A 427 6.53 -28.16 15.85
C VAL A 427 7.38 -28.96 14.85
N LYS A 428 8.38 -29.71 15.34
CA LYS A 428 9.16 -30.69 14.54
C LYS A 428 9.42 -31.93 15.37
N LYS A 429 9.12 -33.11 14.83
CA LYS A 429 9.45 -34.40 15.43
C LYS A 429 10.91 -34.80 15.19
N ASP A 430 11.84 -33.89 15.20
CA ASP A 430 13.24 -34.12 14.83
C ASP A 430 14.13 -34.26 16.05
N PHE A 431 13.95 -35.35 16.83
CA PHE A 431 14.81 -35.68 17.94
C PHE A 431 16.14 -36.36 17.56
N ASN A 432 16.41 -36.57 16.27
CA ASN A 432 17.51 -37.39 15.80
C ASN A 432 18.41 -36.67 14.77
N ASP A 433 18.67 -35.38 14.94
CA ASP A 433 19.67 -34.71 14.10
C ASP A 433 21.06 -34.94 14.67
N VAL A 434 22.02 -35.26 13.80
CA VAL A 434 23.44 -35.34 14.12
C VAL A 434 23.89 -33.95 14.57
N LYS A 435 24.37 -33.80 15.80
CA LYS A 435 24.93 -32.53 16.27
C LYS A 435 26.38 -32.41 15.82
N ALA A 436 26.82 -31.26 15.36
CA ALA A 436 28.24 -30.97 15.20
C ALA A 436 28.88 -30.90 16.59
N GLY A 437 30.10 -31.45 16.71
CA GLY A 437 30.80 -31.50 17.99
C GLY A 437 31.73 -32.68 18.13
N GLN A 438 32.30 -32.82 19.30
CA GLN A 438 33.17 -33.95 19.66
C GLN A 438 32.37 -35.12 20.20
N TYR A 439 32.58 -36.28 19.59
CA TYR A 439 31.97 -37.55 19.98
C TYR A 439 33.05 -38.52 20.47
N ARG A 440 32.72 -39.34 21.48
CA ARG A 440 33.50 -40.51 21.85
C ARG A 440 32.98 -41.71 21.06
N LEU A 441 33.80 -42.17 20.12
CA LEU A 441 33.49 -43.29 19.23
C LEU A 441 34.06 -44.59 19.83
N MET A 442 33.20 -45.57 19.94
CA MET A 442 33.53 -46.94 20.38
C MET A 442 33.24 -47.88 19.20
N ILE A 443 34.20 -48.67 18.80
CA ILE A 443 34.06 -49.69 17.74
C ILE A 443 34.49 -51.04 18.29
N ASN A 444 33.58 -51.97 18.41
CA ASN A 444 33.84 -53.29 18.97
C ASN A 444 34.50 -53.18 20.35
N LYS A 445 35.64 -53.90 20.55
CA LYS A 445 36.45 -53.87 21.78
C LYS A 445 37.66 -52.93 21.61
N MET A 446 37.70 -52.08 20.64
CA MET A 446 38.81 -51.13 20.45
C MET A 446 38.83 -50.09 21.56
N ALA A 447 39.98 -49.46 21.74
CA ALA A 447 40.07 -48.28 22.59
C ALA A 447 39.16 -47.15 22.05
N PRO A 448 38.59 -46.35 22.95
CA PRO A 448 37.77 -45.19 22.55
C PRO A 448 38.55 -44.25 21.63
N LEU A 449 37.86 -43.76 20.57
CA LEU A 449 38.41 -42.80 19.58
C LEU A 449 37.66 -41.50 19.68
N ASP A 450 38.33 -40.43 19.32
CA ASP A 450 37.69 -39.13 19.23
C ASP A 450 37.22 -38.90 17.78
N LEU A 451 35.90 -38.64 17.62
CA LEU A 451 35.28 -38.29 16.34
C LEU A 451 34.80 -36.84 16.44
N LEU A 452 35.34 -35.97 15.60
CA LEU A 452 34.86 -34.62 15.43
C LEU A 452 33.89 -34.64 14.26
N VAL A 453 32.64 -34.22 14.49
CA VAL A 453 31.63 -34.04 13.46
C VAL A 453 31.46 -32.56 13.21
N LYS A 454 31.53 -32.14 11.95
CA LYS A 454 31.34 -30.76 11.47
C LYS A 454 30.14 -30.71 10.57
N TYR A 455 29.40 -29.57 10.60
CA TYR A 455 28.31 -29.28 9.69
C TYR A 455 28.54 -27.93 9.02
N LYS A 456 28.76 -27.93 7.72
CA LYS A 456 28.99 -26.71 6.96
C LYS A 456 28.38 -26.87 5.57
N ASP A 457 27.82 -25.76 5.02
CA ASP A 457 27.23 -25.71 3.67
C ASP A 457 26.20 -26.83 3.39
N ASN A 458 25.36 -27.14 4.41
CA ASN A 458 24.34 -28.20 4.37
C ASN A 458 24.91 -29.64 4.25
N GLN A 459 26.21 -29.86 4.57
CA GLN A 459 26.87 -31.16 4.50
C GLN A 459 27.57 -31.50 5.83
N TYR A 460 27.45 -32.76 6.23
CA TYR A 460 28.20 -33.30 7.35
C TYR A 460 29.56 -33.82 6.86
N SER A 461 30.58 -33.52 7.60
CA SER A 461 31.92 -34.07 7.47
C SER A 461 32.49 -34.39 8.84
N GLY A 462 33.53 -35.19 8.90
CA GLY A 462 34.11 -35.50 10.19
C GLY A 462 35.60 -35.81 10.11
N GLU A 463 36.18 -35.98 11.29
CA GLU A 463 37.59 -36.38 11.47
C GLU A 463 37.70 -37.34 12.66
N ILE A 464 38.33 -38.49 12.46
CA ILE A 464 38.66 -39.45 13.53
C ILE A 464 40.11 -39.30 13.90
N SER A 465 40.39 -39.25 15.21
CA SER A 465 41.74 -39.16 15.76
C SER A 465 42.22 -40.49 16.34
N PHE A 466 43.40 -40.93 15.90
CA PHE A 466 44.14 -42.07 16.43
C PHE A 466 45.47 -41.55 16.99
N GLY A 467 45.58 -41.31 18.28
CA GLY A 467 46.70 -40.59 18.86
C GLY A 467 46.87 -39.20 18.25
N GLU A 468 48.04 -38.91 17.71
CA GLU A 468 48.27 -37.61 16.99
C GLU A 468 47.82 -37.62 15.53
N ALA A 469 47.48 -38.79 14.97
CA ALA A 469 47.11 -38.88 13.58
C ALA A 469 45.60 -38.65 13.38
N LYS A 470 45.22 -37.85 12.39
CA LYS A 470 43.82 -37.45 12.06
C LYS A 470 43.48 -37.96 10.67
N TYR A 471 42.27 -38.52 10.55
CA TYR A 471 41.77 -39.11 9.29
C TYR A 471 40.41 -38.54 8.96
N PRO A 472 40.18 -38.08 7.72
CA PRO A 472 38.90 -37.54 7.33
C PRO A 472 37.83 -38.62 7.28
N VAL A 473 36.58 -38.23 7.68
CA VAL A 473 35.40 -39.06 7.65
C VAL A 473 34.36 -38.45 6.74
N SER A 474 33.93 -39.21 5.74
CA SER A 474 32.74 -38.88 4.97
C SER A 474 31.50 -39.30 5.77
N ILE A 475 30.58 -38.36 5.98
CA ILE A 475 29.34 -38.60 6.71
C ILE A 475 28.19 -38.46 5.77
N SER A 476 27.41 -39.54 5.61
CA SER A 476 26.12 -39.50 4.91
C SER A 476 25.00 -39.68 5.93
N TYR A 477 24.11 -38.73 6.00
CA TYR A 477 22.98 -38.76 6.92
C TYR A 477 21.65 -38.65 6.19
N ALA A 478 20.82 -39.70 6.30
CA ALA A 478 19.45 -39.76 5.81
C ALA A 478 18.57 -40.26 6.96
N LYS A 479 17.95 -39.33 7.65
CA LYS A 479 17.23 -39.50 8.91
C LYS A 479 16.30 -40.72 8.95
N PRO A 480 16.39 -41.57 9.99
CA PRO A 480 17.34 -41.51 11.12
C PRO A 480 18.71 -42.16 10.87
N ASN A 481 18.97 -42.61 9.64
CA ASN A 481 20.12 -43.43 9.30
C ASN A 481 21.38 -42.60 9.06
N ILE A 482 22.52 -43.10 9.57
CA ILE A 482 23.82 -42.46 9.40
C ILE A 482 24.85 -43.50 8.88
N SER A 483 25.70 -43.03 7.97
CA SER A 483 26.88 -43.82 7.52
C SER A 483 28.12 -42.94 7.63
N LEU A 484 29.15 -43.50 8.30
CA LEU A 484 30.46 -42.88 8.45
C LEU A 484 31.44 -43.74 7.66
N THR A 485 32.17 -43.15 6.73
CA THR A 485 33.17 -43.89 5.93
C THR A 485 34.51 -43.20 6.03
N TYR A 486 35.56 -43.98 6.37
CA TYR A 486 36.91 -43.46 6.51
C TYR A 486 37.96 -44.49 6.13
N SER A 487 39.13 -44.00 5.74
CA SER A 487 40.32 -44.80 5.51
C SER A 487 41.44 -44.41 6.51
N LEU A 488 42.20 -45.36 7.01
CA LEU A 488 43.40 -45.09 7.82
C LEU A 488 44.62 -44.74 6.99
N ASN A 489 44.45 -44.59 5.67
CA ASN A 489 45.49 -44.10 4.78
C ASN A 489 45.29 -42.58 4.56
N LYS A 490 46.36 -41.77 4.79
CA LYS A 490 46.28 -40.30 4.70
C LYS A 490 45.85 -39.80 3.33
N ASP A 491 46.11 -40.58 2.27
CA ASP A 491 45.76 -40.19 0.90
C ASP A 491 44.33 -40.63 0.48
N SER A 492 43.50 -41.08 1.40
CA SER A 492 42.13 -41.56 1.19
C SER A 492 41.98 -42.72 0.20
N VAL A 493 43.07 -43.28 -0.27
CA VAL A 493 43.17 -44.43 -1.18
C VAL A 493 43.61 -45.62 -0.38
N GLY A 494 42.65 -46.43 0.10
CA GLY A 494 42.94 -47.62 0.88
C GLY A 494 41.66 -48.35 1.28
N PRO A 495 41.76 -49.46 2.00
CA PRO A 495 40.60 -50.20 2.48
C PRO A 495 39.71 -49.30 3.35
N LEU A 496 38.42 -49.29 3.06
CA LEU A 496 37.46 -48.44 3.74
C LEU A 496 36.90 -49.11 5.00
N ASN A 497 36.80 -48.34 6.08
CA ASN A 497 36.02 -48.67 7.26
C ASN A 497 34.63 -47.99 7.10
N VAL A 498 33.56 -48.75 7.27
CA VAL A 498 32.18 -48.29 7.12
C VAL A 498 31.43 -48.56 8.40
N LEU A 499 30.88 -47.52 8.99
CA LEU A 499 30.03 -47.57 10.18
C LEU A 499 28.64 -47.15 9.76
N THR A 500 27.67 -48.08 9.76
CA THR A 500 26.29 -47.79 9.45
C THR A 500 25.42 -47.88 10.70
N GLY A 501 24.46 -47.00 10.86
CA GLY A 501 23.63 -47.03 12.06
C GLY A 501 22.53 -45.98 12.04
N TYR A 502 22.07 -45.66 13.22
CA TYR A 502 21.03 -44.65 13.41
C TYR A 502 21.40 -43.71 14.55
N VAL A 503 20.82 -42.52 14.50
CA VAL A 503 21.03 -41.43 15.46
C VAL A 503 19.87 -41.40 16.44
N THR A 504 20.15 -41.31 17.74
CA THR A 504 19.18 -41.10 18.80
C THR A 504 19.71 -40.06 19.78
N ARG A 505 19.10 -38.86 19.78
CA ARG A 505 19.56 -37.73 20.63
C ARG A 505 21.06 -37.46 20.46
N ASP A 506 21.84 -37.68 21.49
CA ASP A 506 23.29 -37.44 21.53
C ASP A 506 24.13 -38.69 21.23
N THR A 507 23.51 -39.76 20.73
CA THR A 507 24.17 -41.02 20.46
C THR A 507 23.93 -41.49 19.03
N MET A 508 24.99 -41.94 18.37
CA MET A 508 24.95 -42.70 17.13
C MET A 508 25.34 -44.12 17.41
N LYS A 509 24.67 -45.10 16.83
CA LYS A 509 25.02 -46.52 17.05
C LYS A 509 24.56 -47.40 15.90
N GLY A 510 25.26 -48.50 15.70
CA GLY A 510 24.94 -49.44 14.61
C GLY A 510 26.00 -50.51 14.40
N PHE A 511 26.15 -50.92 13.14
CA PHE A 511 27.12 -51.98 12.74
C PHE A 511 28.32 -51.34 12.02
N SER A 512 29.48 -51.89 12.31
CA SER A 512 30.72 -51.55 11.65
C SER A 512 31.21 -52.71 10.76
N THR A 513 31.69 -52.36 9.57
CA THR A 513 32.48 -53.23 8.70
C THR A 513 33.84 -52.58 8.54
N LEU A 514 34.86 -53.15 9.15
CA LEU A 514 36.19 -52.55 9.11
C LEU A 514 36.97 -53.13 7.93
N ALA A 515 37.99 -52.40 7.54
CA ALA A 515 38.97 -52.87 6.56
C ALA A 515 39.41 -54.31 6.90
N TYR A 516 39.58 -55.12 5.88
CA TYR A 516 39.92 -56.56 6.00
C TYR A 516 38.83 -57.49 6.62
N GLY A 517 37.54 -57.03 6.60
CA GLY A 517 36.40 -57.93 6.87
C GLY A 517 36.00 -58.13 8.32
N SER A 518 36.63 -57.46 9.28
CA SER A 518 36.14 -57.45 10.66
C SER A 518 34.85 -56.64 10.81
N SER A 519 33.84 -57.26 11.43
CA SER A 519 32.55 -56.61 11.67
C SER A 519 32.14 -56.62 13.15
N GLY A 520 31.24 -55.70 13.54
CA GLY A 520 30.72 -55.64 14.94
C GLY A 520 29.85 -54.41 15.19
N MET A 521 29.70 -54.11 16.46
CA MET A 521 28.89 -52.97 16.89
C MET A 521 29.74 -51.71 17.06
N TRP A 522 29.17 -50.56 16.76
CA TRP A 522 29.76 -49.27 17.09
C TRP A 522 28.77 -48.36 17.77
N SER A 523 29.27 -47.41 18.53
CA SER A 523 28.51 -46.30 19.08
C SER A 523 29.38 -45.04 19.20
N ALA A 524 28.76 -43.87 19.03
CA ALA A 524 29.42 -42.60 19.30
C ALA A 524 28.51 -41.74 20.19
N GLN A 525 29.06 -41.31 21.31
CA GLN A 525 28.37 -40.45 22.29
C GLN A 525 28.90 -39.04 22.17
N LEU A 526 28.02 -38.04 22.04
CA LEU A 526 28.41 -36.63 22.06
C LEU A 526 29.00 -36.27 23.43
N ILE A 527 30.22 -35.74 23.42
CA ILE A 527 30.92 -35.27 24.65
C ILE A 527 30.75 -33.75 24.76
N GLN A 528 30.98 -33.05 23.64
CA GLN A 528 30.96 -31.62 23.61
C GLN A 528 30.38 -31.15 22.28
N PRO A 529 29.25 -30.42 22.27
CA PRO A 529 28.75 -29.81 21.07
C PRO A 529 29.73 -28.72 20.60
N GLU A 530 29.82 -28.51 19.28
CA GLU A 530 30.58 -27.40 18.69
C GLU A 530 29.83 -26.11 19.03
N ILE A 531 30.39 -25.32 19.95
CA ILE A 531 29.87 -23.98 20.24
C ILE A 531 30.65 -23.05 19.31
N GLU A 532 30.08 -22.66 18.18
CA GLU A 532 30.55 -21.49 17.46
C GLU A 532 30.30 -20.26 18.34
N VAL A 533 31.30 -19.87 19.11
CA VAL A 533 31.36 -18.54 19.69
C VAL A 533 31.75 -17.64 18.55
N ASP A 534 30.76 -16.98 17.92
CA ASP A 534 31.02 -15.86 17.01
C ASP A 534 31.64 -14.72 17.82
N THR A 535 32.98 -14.76 17.96
CA THR A 535 33.76 -13.70 18.61
C THR A 535 34.05 -12.52 17.70
N THR A 536 33.44 -12.45 16.54
CA THR A 536 33.55 -11.35 15.59
C THR A 536 32.18 -10.69 15.38
N ALA A 537 31.53 -10.25 16.42
CA ALA A 537 30.56 -9.17 16.32
C ALA A 537 31.33 -7.86 16.05
N VAL A 538 31.94 -7.76 14.87
CA VAL A 538 32.24 -6.47 14.29
C VAL A 538 30.87 -5.85 14.05
N GLU A 539 30.53 -4.77 14.76
CA GLU A 539 29.41 -3.90 14.45
C GLU A 539 29.58 -3.45 12.98
N LYS A 540 29.07 -4.25 12.04
CA LYS A 540 28.93 -3.84 10.65
C LYS A 540 27.81 -2.82 10.63
N THR A 541 28.16 -1.55 10.78
CA THR A 541 27.23 -0.46 10.54
C THR A 541 26.87 -0.46 9.05
N TYR A 542 25.82 -1.18 8.71
CA TYR A 542 25.28 -1.12 7.35
C TYR A 542 24.68 0.26 7.12
N LYS A 543 25.33 1.02 6.25
CA LYS A 543 24.79 2.30 5.79
C LYS A 543 23.54 2.02 4.95
N ILE A 544 22.41 2.65 5.29
CA ILE A 544 21.22 2.58 4.46
C ILE A 544 21.55 3.17 3.09
N PRO A 545 21.28 2.46 1.98
CA PRO A 545 21.47 3.03 0.65
C PRO A 545 20.65 4.32 0.47
N SER A 546 21.11 5.23 -0.41
CA SER A 546 20.46 6.53 -0.60
C SER A 546 19.01 6.36 -1.06
N LEU A 547 18.08 7.05 -0.35
CA LEU A 547 16.70 7.24 -0.76
C LEU A 547 16.62 8.43 -1.73
N MET A 548 15.61 8.40 -2.58
CA MET A 548 15.27 9.50 -3.49
C MET A 548 13.86 10.01 -3.16
N TYR A 549 13.66 11.31 -3.28
CA TYR A 549 12.39 11.98 -2.97
C TYR A 549 11.85 12.73 -4.22
N PRO A 550 10.69 12.34 -4.79
CA PRO A 550 9.95 11.12 -4.43
C PRO A 550 10.76 9.87 -4.83
N PHE A 551 10.32 8.69 -4.41
CA PHE A 551 11.01 7.44 -4.74
C PHE A 551 10.81 7.09 -6.23
N GLN A 552 11.56 7.79 -7.07
CA GLN A 552 11.56 7.69 -8.53
C GLN A 552 12.97 7.97 -9.08
N ALA A 553 13.21 7.60 -10.32
CA ALA A 553 14.52 7.79 -10.98
C ALA A 553 14.99 9.26 -10.99
N PHE A 554 14.05 10.20 -11.11
CA PHE A 554 14.33 11.64 -11.16
C PHE A 554 14.13 12.34 -9.80
N GLY A 555 14.07 11.60 -8.72
CA GLY A 555 13.96 12.14 -7.36
C GLY A 555 15.19 12.94 -6.94
N PHE A 556 15.07 13.60 -5.80
CA PHE A 556 16.15 14.34 -5.16
C PHE A 556 16.74 13.49 -4.01
N ASP A 557 18.05 13.53 -3.81
CA ASP A 557 18.67 12.98 -2.60
C ASP A 557 18.26 13.78 -1.35
N THR A 558 18.06 15.07 -1.53
CA THR A 558 17.51 15.99 -0.52
C THR A 558 16.57 16.95 -1.22
N LEU A 559 15.38 17.12 -0.67
CA LEU A 559 14.37 18.03 -1.24
C LEU A 559 14.91 19.44 -1.40
N PRO A 560 14.72 20.08 -2.56
CA PRO A 560 15.16 21.44 -2.79
C PRO A 560 14.44 22.41 -1.85
N LYS A 561 15.14 23.46 -1.44
CA LYS A 561 14.64 24.50 -0.54
C LYS A 561 14.46 25.81 -1.29
N PRO A 562 13.53 26.69 -0.84
CA PRO A 562 13.39 28.02 -1.41
C PRO A 562 14.72 28.79 -1.34
N LYS A 563 15.07 29.46 -2.42
CA LYS A 563 16.22 30.37 -2.50
C LYS A 563 15.75 31.73 -3.00
N ASN A 564 16.39 32.79 -2.51
CA ASN A 564 16.25 34.08 -3.15
C ASN A 564 17.09 34.10 -4.43
N VAL A 565 16.48 34.51 -5.53
CA VAL A 565 17.12 34.46 -6.86
C VAL A 565 16.91 35.79 -7.57
N LEU A 566 17.98 36.30 -8.20
CA LEU A 566 17.91 37.44 -9.09
C LEU A 566 18.28 37.01 -10.51
N PHE A 567 17.31 36.99 -11.40
CA PHE A 567 17.56 36.80 -12.83
C PHE A 567 17.90 38.15 -13.44
N LYS A 568 19.01 38.22 -14.18
CA LYS A 568 19.49 39.43 -14.78
C LYS A 568 19.41 39.42 -16.30
N ASN A 569 19.08 40.59 -16.86
CA ASN A 569 19.18 40.88 -18.29
C ASN A 569 18.30 39.98 -19.19
N ALA A 570 17.17 39.44 -18.67
CA ALA A 570 16.28 38.58 -19.42
C ALA A 570 15.38 39.35 -20.41
N THR A 571 14.82 38.61 -21.38
CA THR A 571 13.59 39.02 -22.09
C THR A 571 12.40 38.47 -21.25
N VAL A 572 11.71 39.36 -20.55
CA VAL A 572 10.64 38.98 -19.59
C VAL A 572 9.27 39.13 -20.25
N TRP A 573 8.52 38.02 -20.30
CA TRP A 573 7.14 37.95 -20.75
C TRP A 573 6.22 38.17 -19.54
N THR A 574 5.80 39.43 -19.34
CA THR A 574 5.08 39.74 -18.09
C THR A 574 3.67 39.19 -18.04
N ASN A 575 2.98 39.02 -19.15
CA ASN A 575 1.52 38.82 -19.27
C ASN A 575 0.67 39.94 -18.62
N GLU A 576 1.30 41.09 -18.34
CA GLU A 576 0.72 42.29 -17.78
C GLU A 576 0.66 43.42 -18.85
N LYS A 577 0.26 44.60 -18.45
CA LYS A 577 0.16 45.75 -19.37
C LYS A 577 1.48 46.17 -20.01
N ASP A 578 2.59 45.85 -19.32
CA ASP A 578 3.94 46.21 -19.75
C ASP A 578 4.44 45.32 -20.92
N GLY A 579 3.71 44.23 -21.21
CA GLY A 579 4.03 43.33 -22.32
C GLY A 579 5.36 42.59 -22.15
N ILE A 580 6.13 42.51 -23.24
CA ILE A 580 7.44 41.86 -23.26
C ILE A 580 8.53 42.92 -23.00
N LEU A 581 9.23 42.76 -21.86
CA LEU A 581 10.33 43.64 -21.45
C LEU A 581 11.67 43.03 -21.80
N ARG A 582 12.63 43.81 -22.37
CA ARG A 582 13.95 43.35 -22.75
C ARG A 582 14.99 43.83 -21.73
N ASN A 583 16.10 43.07 -21.56
CA ASN A 583 17.17 43.36 -20.62
C ASN A 583 16.67 43.69 -19.18
N THR A 584 15.70 42.95 -18.72
CA THR A 584 14.98 43.22 -17.48
C THR A 584 15.35 42.19 -16.41
N ASP A 585 15.50 42.66 -15.20
CA ASP A 585 15.79 41.82 -14.05
C ASP A 585 14.50 41.41 -13.32
N VAL A 586 14.47 40.18 -12.78
CA VAL A 586 13.40 39.70 -11.91
C VAL A 586 13.98 39.17 -10.61
N LEU A 587 13.54 39.74 -9.47
CA LEU A 587 13.99 39.35 -8.13
C LEU A 587 12.93 38.52 -7.44
N ILE A 588 13.33 37.33 -6.99
CA ILE A 588 12.54 36.42 -6.16
C ILE A 588 13.04 36.48 -4.72
N ILE A 589 12.11 36.69 -3.79
CA ILE A 589 12.39 36.64 -2.35
C ILE A 589 11.28 35.81 -1.67
N ASN A 590 11.68 34.83 -0.87
CA ASN A 590 10.74 33.97 -0.12
C ASN A 590 9.63 33.35 -0.98
N GLY A 591 9.98 32.89 -2.16
CA GLY A 591 9.04 32.21 -3.07
C GLY A 591 8.10 33.16 -3.82
N LYS A 592 8.25 34.47 -3.69
CA LYS A 592 7.42 35.48 -4.37
C LYS A 592 8.27 36.36 -5.29
N ILE A 593 7.64 36.87 -6.34
CA ILE A 593 8.23 37.93 -7.19
C ILE A 593 8.25 39.21 -6.38
N SER A 594 9.44 39.66 -6.02
CA SER A 594 9.63 40.87 -5.20
C SER A 594 9.72 42.14 -6.03
N ALA A 595 10.40 42.08 -7.17
CA ALA A 595 10.56 43.22 -8.07
C ALA A 595 10.81 42.75 -9.51
N VAL A 596 10.37 43.59 -10.48
CA VAL A 596 10.64 43.49 -11.92
C VAL A 596 11.12 44.85 -12.36
N GLY A 597 12.25 44.95 -13.07
CA GLY A 597 12.79 46.21 -13.54
C GLY A 597 14.28 46.08 -13.87
N GLU A 598 14.92 47.17 -14.25
CA GLU A 598 16.32 47.24 -14.64
C GLU A 598 17.24 47.44 -13.41
N ASN A 599 18.47 46.90 -13.49
CA ASN A 599 19.54 47.14 -12.52
C ASN A 599 19.17 46.86 -11.04
N LEU A 600 18.35 45.81 -10.80
CA LEU A 600 17.96 45.41 -9.46
C LEU A 600 19.16 44.96 -8.63
N SER A 601 19.16 45.32 -7.34
CA SER A 601 20.15 44.85 -6.37
C SER A 601 19.89 43.38 -6.01
N SER A 602 20.97 42.59 -5.88
CA SER A 602 20.89 41.17 -5.52
C SER A 602 20.40 40.94 -4.09
N SER A 603 20.56 41.87 -3.17
CA SER A 603 20.15 41.74 -1.75
C SER A 603 20.53 40.38 -1.11
N GLY A 604 21.68 39.80 -1.47
CA GLY A 604 22.08 38.45 -1.02
C GLY A 604 21.44 37.30 -1.78
N ALA A 605 20.65 37.53 -2.82
CA ALA A 605 20.08 36.50 -3.69
C ALA A 605 21.15 35.86 -4.60
N GLN A 606 20.92 34.63 -4.99
CA GLN A 606 21.69 33.96 -6.04
C GLN A 606 21.45 34.68 -7.36
N VAL A 607 22.51 35.16 -7.99
CA VAL A 607 22.42 35.84 -9.30
C VAL A 607 22.53 34.84 -10.43
N ILE A 608 21.56 34.86 -11.33
CA ILE A 608 21.54 34.06 -12.57
C ILE A 608 21.57 35.03 -13.75
N ASP A 609 22.61 34.93 -14.58
CA ASP A 609 22.65 35.66 -15.83
C ASP A 609 21.73 35.02 -16.86
N ALA A 610 20.69 35.74 -17.22
CA ALA A 610 19.70 35.36 -18.21
C ALA A 610 19.79 36.15 -19.53
N THR A 611 21.00 36.70 -19.82
CA THR A 611 21.25 37.39 -21.06
C THR A 611 20.97 36.50 -22.27
N GLY A 612 20.12 36.97 -23.20
CA GLY A 612 19.69 36.20 -24.37
C GLY A 612 18.65 35.10 -24.06
N LYS A 613 18.25 34.93 -22.77
CA LYS A 613 17.20 33.98 -22.36
C LYS A 613 15.83 34.68 -22.24
N HIS A 614 14.78 33.89 -22.37
CA HIS A 614 13.43 34.34 -22.12
C HIS A 614 12.93 33.86 -20.75
N LEU A 615 12.31 34.73 -20.01
CA LEU A 615 11.74 34.46 -18.69
C LEU A 615 10.22 34.63 -18.76
N THR A 616 9.49 33.58 -18.41
CA THR A 616 8.02 33.58 -18.45
C THR A 616 7.45 33.17 -17.12
N SER A 617 6.15 33.49 -16.88
CA SER A 617 5.40 32.71 -15.86
C SER A 617 5.30 31.26 -16.30
N GLY A 618 5.12 30.36 -15.32
CA GLY A 618 4.90 28.94 -15.60
C GLY A 618 3.65 28.69 -16.41
N ILE A 619 3.69 27.64 -17.22
CA ILE A 619 2.54 27.11 -17.92
C ILE A 619 1.59 26.48 -16.92
N ILE A 620 0.29 26.68 -17.10
CA ILE A 620 -0.80 26.06 -16.34
C ILE A 620 -1.61 25.20 -17.30
N ASP A 621 -1.59 23.89 -17.09
CA ASP A 621 -2.44 22.98 -17.85
C ASP A 621 -3.84 22.96 -17.24
N GLU A 622 -4.80 23.54 -17.94
CA GLU A 622 -6.18 23.70 -17.45
C GLU A 622 -6.93 22.36 -17.41
N HIS A 623 -6.46 21.35 -18.15
CA HIS A 623 -7.10 20.03 -18.20
C HIS A 623 -6.09 18.91 -18.30
N SER A 624 -5.94 18.17 -17.22
CA SER A 624 -4.94 17.10 -17.09
C SER A 624 -5.48 15.90 -16.31
N HIS A 625 -4.88 14.74 -16.55
CA HIS A 625 -5.18 13.49 -15.84
C HIS A 625 -3.93 12.82 -15.28
N ILE A 626 -2.80 13.53 -15.15
CA ILE A 626 -1.61 13.01 -14.47
C ILE A 626 -1.82 12.92 -12.95
N ALA A 627 -0.91 12.26 -12.27
CA ALA A 627 -0.91 12.18 -10.81
C ALA A 627 -2.22 11.68 -10.18
N ILE A 628 -3.01 10.88 -10.90
CA ILE A 628 -4.25 10.25 -10.43
C ILE A 628 -4.01 8.75 -10.33
N TYR A 629 -4.39 8.13 -9.20
CA TYR A 629 -4.15 6.72 -8.92
C TYR A 629 -5.40 5.86 -9.05
N LYS A 630 -5.26 4.71 -9.71
CA LYS A 630 -6.32 3.70 -9.90
C LYS A 630 -7.57 4.24 -10.62
N GLY A 631 -7.34 4.97 -11.70
CA GLY A 631 -8.38 5.39 -12.63
C GLY A 631 -8.89 6.82 -12.41
N VAL A 632 -9.30 7.43 -13.52
CA VAL A 632 -9.79 8.82 -13.56
C VAL A 632 -11.31 8.92 -13.53
N ASN A 633 -12.02 7.81 -13.71
CA ASN A 633 -13.48 7.75 -13.75
C ASN A 633 -14.04 6.89 -12.61
N GLU A 634 -15.12 7.38 -11.97
CA GLU A 634 -16.11 6.55 -11.31
C GLU A 634 -17.32 6.46 -12.25
N GLY A 635 -17.21 5.60 -13.25
CA GLY A 635 -18.15 5.56 -14.40
C GLY A 635 -19.43 4.77 -14.17
N THR A 636 -19.66 4.23 -12.97
CA THR A 636 -20.76 3.29 -12.70
C THR A 636 -22.13 3.94 -12.60
N GLN A 637 -22.19 5.22 -12.24
CA GLN A 637 -23.42 6.00 -12.15
C GLN A 637 -23.32 7.24 -13.06
N SER A 638 -24.45 7.85 -13.36
CA SER A 638 -24.51 9.03 -14.25
C SER A 638 -24.23 10.33 -13.53
N VAL A 639 -24.37 10.34 -12.21
CA VAL A 639 -23.99 11.40 -11.28
C VAL A 639 -23.11 10.79 -10.21
N THR A 640 -21.93 11.34 -10.02
CA THR A 640 -20.94 10.91 -9.00
C THR A 640 -20.24 12.14 -8.41
N ALA A 641 -21.02 13.16 -8.07
CA ALA A 641 -20.50 14.43 -7.55
C ALA A 641 -19.82 14.31 -6.18
N GLU A 642 -20.01 13.19 -5.48
CA GLU A 642 -19.40 12.87 -4.19
C GLU A 642 -17.93 12.46 -4.30
N VAL A 643 -17.46 11.95 -5.45
CA VAL A 643 -16.07 11.50 -5.60
C VAL A 643 -15.12 12.68 -5.81
N ARG A 644 -13.87 12.52 -5.37
CA ARG A 644 -12.89 13.62 -5.37
C ARG A 644 -11.55 13.14 -5.91
N ILE A 645 -11.05 13.78 -6.95
CA ILE A 645 -9.70 13.55 -7.48
C ILE A 645 -8.63 13.83 -6.42
N GLY A 646 -8.86 14.85 -5.58
CA GLY A 646 -7.95 15.21 -4.49
C GLY A 646 -7.74 14.12 -3.41
N ASP A 647 -8.53 13.07 -3.40
CA ASP A 647 -8.37 11.92 -2.48
C ASP A 647 -7.47 10.80 -3.05
N VAL A 648 -7.21 10.83 -4.36
CA VAL A 648 -6.48 9.77 -5.08
C VAL A 648 -5.22 10.28 -5.79
N LEU A 649 -4.65 11.38 -5.30
CA LEU A 649 -3.40 11.91 -5.86
C LEU A 649 -2.25 10.91 -5.71
N LEU A 650 -1.38 10.85 -6.75
CA LEU A 650 -0.17 10.05 -6.82
C LEU A 650 1.05 10.99 -6.95
N PRO A 651 1.68 11.38 -5.84
CA PRO A 651 2.71 12.42 -5.84
C PRO A 651 4.04 11.99 -6.47
N ASN A 652 4.24 10.70 -6.70
CA ASN A 652 5.43 10.16 -7.35
C ASN A 652 5.20 9.79 -8.84
N ASP A 653 4.11 10.27 -9.45
CA ASP A 653 3.93 10.12 -10.90
C ASP A 653 5.02 10.87 -11.66
N VAL A 654 5.81 10.15 -12.44
CA VAL A 654 6.92 10.71 -13.24
C VAL A 654 6.47 11.80 -14.21
N ASN A 655 5.20 11.80 -14.63
CA ASN A 655 4.66 12.83 -15.50
C ASN A 655 4.69 14.22 -14.86
N ILE A 656 4.66 14.35 -13.54
CA ILE A 656 4.89 15.60 -12.83
C ILE A 656 6.27 16.17 -13.20
N TYR A 657 7.33 15.37 -13.11
CA TYR A 657 8.69 15.80 -13.46
C TYR A 657 8.83 16.09 -14.96
N ARG A 658 8.23 15.26 -15.81
CA ARG A 658 8.25 15.43 -17.27
C ARG A 658 7.56 16.69 -17.71
N GLN A 659 6.46 17.08 -17.07
CA GLN A 659 5.75 18.34 -17.34
C GLN A 659 6.53 19.55 -16.82
N LEU A 660 7.20 19.44 -15.66
CA LEU A 660 8.15 20.48 -15.21
C LEU A 660 9.27 20.72 -16.24
N ALA A 661 9.76 19.67 -16.91
CA ALA A 661 10.73 19.78 -17.99
C ALA A 661 10.19 20.48 -19.24
N GLY A 662 8.86 20.56 -19.37
CA GLY A 662 8.15 21.34 -20.39
C GLY A 662 7.72 22.75 -19.94
N GLY A 663 8.11 23.18 -18.74
CA GLY A 663 7.76 24.50 -18.19
C GLY A 663 6.37 24.58 -17.53
N VAL A 664 5.70 23.44 -17.30
CA VAL A 664 4.42 23.40 -16.58
C VAL A 664 4.66 23.52 -15.08
N THR A 665 3.96 24.41 -14.41
CA THR A 665 4.09 24.66 -12.96
C THR A 665 2.86 24.27 -12.16
N ALA A 666 1.69 24.21 -12.83
CA ALA A 666 0.43 23.80 -12.21
C ALA A 666 -0.42 23.01 -13.21
N SER A 667 -1.22 22.07 -12.69
CA SER A 667 -2.13 21.25 -13.51
C SER A 667 -3.46 21.08 -12.80
N HIS A 668 -4.56 21.29 -13.53
CA HIS A 668 -5.91 21.05 -13.07
C HIS A 668 -6.27 19.60 -13.36
N LEU A 669 -6.40 18.79 -12.32
CA LEU A 669 -6.64 17.36 -12.40
C LEU A 669 -8.13 17.07 -12.35
N LEU A 670 -8.64 16.42 -13.38
CA LEU A 670 -10.07 16.23 -13.57
C LEU A 670 -10.48 14.75 -13.48
N HIS A 671 -11.73 14.54 -13.06
CA HIS A 671 -12.45 13.31 -13.36
C HIS A 671 -12.60 13.16 -14.87
N GLY A 672 -12.55 11.95 -15.39
CA GLY A 672 -12.80 11.70 -16.82
C GLY A 672 -14.22 12.08 -17.23
N SER A 673 -14.59 11.86 -18.49
CA SER A 673 -15.87 12.29 -19.07
C SER A 673 -16.95 11.18 -19.13
N ALA A 674 -16.84 10.14 -18.32
CA ALA A 674 -17.79 9.03 -18.32
C ALA A 674 -19.21 9.40 -17.86
N ASN A 675 -19.36 10.42 -17.04
CA ASN A 675 -20.61 10.81 -16.37
C ASN A 675 -21.05 12.21 -16.79
N ALA A 676 -22.37 12.45 -16.91
CA ALA A 676 -22.91 13.78 -17.16
C ALA A 676 -22.56 14.76 -16.03
N ILE A 677 -22.59 14.28 -14.78
CA ILE A 677 -22.06 14.96 -13.61
C ILE A 677 -21.02 14.02 -12.98
N GLY A 678 -19.75 14.34 -13.15
CA GLY A 678 -18.62 13.56 -12.64
C GLY A 678 -18.14 14.04 -11.27
N GLY A 679 -16.87 13.76 -10.96
CA GLY A 679 -16.27 14.05 -9.66
C GLY A 679 -15.71 15.47 -9.51
N GLN A 680 -15.43 15.80 -8.25
CA GLN A 680 -14.75 17.04 -7.86
C GLN A 680 -13.30 16.99 -8.30
N THR A 681 -12.80 18.06 -8.89
CA THR A 681 -11.46 18.16 -9.44
C THR A 681 -10.45 18.67 -8.42
N GLN A 682 -9.17 18.72 -8.80
CA GLN A 682 -8.11 19.25 -7.93
C GLN A 682 -7.05 20.01 -8.73
N LEU A 683 -6.81 21.28 -8.39
CA LEU A 683 -5.65 22.00 -8.87
C LEU A 683 -4.42 21.69 -8.02
N ILE A 684 -3.30 21.31 -8.66
CA ILE A 684 -2.01 21.09 -8.00
C ILE A 684 -0.95 22.01 -8.56
N LYS A 685 0.02 22.38 -7.74
CA LYS A 685 1.33 22.87 -8.17
C LYS A 685 2.30 21.69 -8.29
N LEU A 686 3.11 21.67 -9.32
CA LEU A 686 4.01 20.55 -9.62
C LEU A 686 5.26 20.55 -8.70
N ARG A 687 5.02 20.43 -7.39
CA ARG A 687 6.04 20.40 -6.33
C ARG A 687 6.65 19.01 -6.21
N TRP A 688 7.48 18.63 -7.19
CA TRP A 688 8.09 17.30 -7.27
C TRP A 688 8.85 16.91 -6.01
N GLY A 689 8.46 15.79 -5.38
CA GLY A 689 8.99 15.32 -4.11
C GLY A 689 8.16 15.68 -2.89
N SER A 690 7.15 16.54 -3.04
CA SER A 690 6.18 16.81 -1.97
C SER A 690 5.13 15.71 -1.88
N ASN A 691 4.45 15.59 -0.73
CA ASN A 691 3.30 14.70 -0.59
C ASN A 691 2.05 15.26 -1.28
N ALA A 692 1.03 14.42 -1.40
CA ALA A 692 -0.21 14.76 -2.11
C ALA A 692 -0.91 16.01 -1.57
N GLU A 693 -0.97 16.21 -0.26
CA GLU A 693 -1.61 17.38 0.34
C GLU A 693 -0.81 18.66 0.11
N ALA A 694 0.53 18.59 0.18
CA ALA A 694 1.41 19.72 -0.08
C ALA A 694 1.43 20.15 -1.56
N MET A 695 1.06 19.27 -2.50
CA MET A 695 0.92 19.62 -3.91
C MET A 695 -0.34 20.44 -4.20
N LYS A 696 -1.40 20.33 -3.41
CA LYS A 696 -2.65 21.05 -3.64
C LYS A 696 -2.44 22.56 -3.61
N PHE A 697 -3.15 23.27 -4.49
CA PHE A 697 -3.10 24.72 -4.51
C PHE A 697 -3.91 25.27 -3.32
N ASN A 698 -3.25 25.98 -2.41
CA ASN A 698 -3.88 26.54 -1.22
C ASN A 698 -4.87 27.66 -1.54
N GLY A 699 -6.06 27.59 -0.96
CA GLY A 699 -7.09 28.61 -1.12
C GLY A 699 -7.79 28.58 -2.48
N TRP A 700 -7.55 27.53 -3.27
CA TRP A 700 -8.26 27.33 -4.52
C TRP A 700 -9.74 27.00 -4.29
N PRO A 701 -10.68 27.67 -4.98
CA PRO A 701 -12.08 27.33 -4.88
C PRO A 701 -12.36 25.97 -5.52
N GLY A 702 -13.36 25.24 -5.03
CA GLY A 702 -13.68 23.91 -5.53
C GLY A 702 -14.21 23.94 -6.97
N PHE A 703 -13.81 22.96 -7.77
CA PHE A 703 -14.35 22.72 -9.11
C PHE A 703 -14.94 21.31 -9.21
N ILE A 704 -15.73 21.07 -10.25
CA ILE A 704 -16.35 19.79 -10.55
C ILE A 704 -16.40 19.57 -12.05
N LYS A 705 -16.18 18.33 -12.48
CA LYS A 705 -16.25 17.93 -13.88
C LYS A 705 -17.69 17.60 -14.27
N PHE A 706 -18.20 18.28 -15.29
CA PHE A 706 -19.36 17.85 -16.05
C PHE A 706 -18.91 17.34 -17.41
N ALA A 707 -19.75 16.57 -18.08
CA ALA A 707 -19.46 16.13 -19.43
C ALA A 707 -20.75 16.04 -20.29
N LEU A 708 -20.56 16.30 -21.57
CA LEU A 708 -21.52 16.18 -22.65
C LEU A 708 -20.97 15.25 -23.73
N GLY A 709 -21.67 15.02 -24.78
CA GLY A 709 -21.18 14.26 -25.92
C GLY A 709 -21.45 12.75 -25.84
N GLU A 710 -20.65 11.98 -26.56
CA GLU A 710 -20.87 10.54 -26.72
C GLU A 710 -20.45 9.72 -25.52
N ASN A 711 -19.44 10.16 -24.77
CA ASN A 711 -18.93 9.43 -23.62
C ASN A 711 -19.99 9.21 -22.54
N VAL A 712 -20.74 10.26 -22.19
CA VAL A 712 -21.78 10.19 -21.15
C VAL A 712 -22.98 9.35 -21.56
N LYS A 713 -23.20 9.21 -22.88
CA LYS A 713 -24.23 8.35 -23.48
C LYS A 713 -23.75 6.92 -23.71
N GLN A 714 -22.47 6.66 -23.46
CA GLN A 714 -21.82 5.39 -23.74
C GLN A 714 -21.92 4.92 -25.20
N SER A 715 -22.09 5.85 -26.12
CA SER A 715 -22.28 5.53 -27.56
C SER A 715 -20.99 5.01 -28.21
N ASN A 716 -19.83 5.28 -27.65
CA ASN A 716 -18.51 4.85 -28.08
C ASN A 716 -17.88 3.73 -27.24
N TRP A 717 -18.62 3.16 -26.27
CA TRP A 717 -18.09 2.14 -25.36
C TRP A 717 -18.34 0.68 -25.84
N GLY A 718 -18.92 0.54 -27.00
CA GLY A 718 -19.33 -0.75 -27.56
C GLY A 718 -20.75 -1.16 -27.15
N ASP A 719 -21.35 -2.07 -27.93
CA ASP A 719 -22.78 -2.40 -27.81
C ASP A 719 -23.16 -3.07 -26.49
N GLN A 720 -22.24 -3.74 -25.85
CA GLN A 720 -22.49 -4.43 -24.56
C GLN A 720 -22.49 -3.47 -23.35
N ASN A 721 -21.98 -2.25 -23.51
CA ASN A 721 -21.83 -1.28 -22.43
C ASN A 721 -22.90 -0.18 -22.45
N ARG A 722 -23.83 -0.21 -23.40
CA ARG A 722 -24.90 0.81 -23.58
C ARG A 722 -26.15 0.48 -22.76
N VAL A 723 -26.01 0.35 -21.46
CA VAL A 723 -27.13 -0.14 -20.63
C VAL A 723 -27.49 0.82 -19.48
N ARG A 724 -26.80 1.95 -19.39
CA ARG A 724 -27.03 2.98 -18.37
C ARG A 724 -27.70 4.20 -19.00
N PHE A 725 -28.75 4.74 -18.34
CA PHE A 725 -29.28 6.08 -18.68
C PHE A 725 -28.21 7.15 -18.28
N PRO A 726 -28.05 8.25 -19.07
CA PRO A 726 -28.74 8.59 -20.30
C PRO A 726 -28.04 8.01 -21.55
N GLN A 727 -28.82 7.79 -22.63
CA GLN A 727 -28.30 7.30 -23.93
C GLN A 727 -28.57 8.31 -25.07
N THR A 728 -29.14 9.45 -24.74
CA THR A 728 -29.49 10.51 -25.72
C THR A 728 -29.15 11.87 -25.14
N ARG A 729 -28.99 12.89 -26.01
CA ARG A 729 -28.78 14.27 -25.59
C ARG A 729 -29.93 14.79 -24.73
N MET A 730 -31.18 14.44 -25.07
CA MET A 730 -32.37 14.78 -24.25
C MET A 730 -32.29 14.12 -22.86
N GLY A 731 -31.79 12.89 -22.80
CA GLY A 731 -31.59 12.21 -21.51
C GLY A 731 -30.52 12.88 -20.65
N VAL A 732 -29.43 13.39 -21.23
CA VAL A 732 -28.41 14.18 -20.53
C VAL A 732 -29.00 15.47 -19.93
N GLU A 733 -29.79 16.20 -20.71
CA GLU A 733 -30.52 17.41 -20.27
C GLU A 733 -31.43 17.08 -19.08
N GLN A 734 -32.24 16.03 -19.23
CA GLN A 734 -33.19 15.59 -18.21
C GLN A 734 -32.43 15.20 -16.89
N LEU A 735 -31.35 14.47 -17.02
CA LEU A 735 -30.55 14.04 -15.87
C LEU A 735 -29.98 15.22 -15.08
N ILE A 736 -29.33 16.17 -15.78
CA ILE A 736 -28.75 17.36 -15.15
C ILE A 736 -29.83 18.19 -14.48
N THR A 737 -30.97 18.39 -15.17
CA THR A 737 -32.13 19.13 -14.64
C THR A 737 -32.67 18.45 -13.38
N ASP A 738 -32.83 17.14 -13.38
CA ASP A 738 -33.30 16.39 -12.21
C ASP A 738 -32.34 16.48 -11.04
N ALA A 739 -31.03 16.36 -11.29
CA ALA A 739 -30.01 16.46 -10.24
C ALA A 739 -30.09 17.84 -9.53
N PHE A 740 -30.22 18.93 -10.25
CA PHE A 740 -30.34 20.25 -9.63
C PHE A 740 -31.72 20.48 -8.96
N ASN A 741 -32.80 19.89 -9.44
CA ASN A 741 -34.07 19.90 -8.73
C ASN A 741 -33.97 19.16 -7.37
N ARG A 742 -33.32 18.01 -7.34
CA ARG A 742 -33.04 17.27 -6.10
C ARG A 742 -32.15 18.08 -5.15
N ALA A 743 -31.11 18.74 -5.68
CA ALA A 743 -30.24 19.61 -4.89
C ALA A 743 -31.00 20.80 -4.25
N ARG A 744 -31.88 21.46 -4.98
CA ARG A 744 -32.75 22.54 -4.44
C ARG A 744 -33.68 22.02 -3.35
N ALA A 745 -34.28 20.84 -3.52
CA ALA A 745 -35.14 20.25 -2.51
C ALA A 745 -34.36 19.91 -1.22
N TYR A 746 -33.17 19.33 -1.37
CA TYR A 746 -32.24 19.02 -0.29
C TYR A 746 -31.76 20.27 0.44
N GLU A 747 -31.37 21.31 -0.25
CA GLU A 747 -30.97 22.61 0.33
C GLU A 747 -32.10 23.21 1.16
N LYS A 748 -33.35 23.18 0.62
CA LYS A 748 -34.53 23.69 1.31
C LYS A 748 -34.82 22.92 2.59
N GLU A 749 -34.64 21.61 2.58
CA GLU A 749 -34.82 20.74 3.76
C GLU A 749 -33.79 21.11 4.85
N TRP A 750 -32.51 21.23 4.51
CA TRP A 750 -31.47 21.67 5.43
C TRP A 750 -31.70 23.11 5.94
N SER A 751 -32.09 24.05 5.04
CA SER A 751 -32.41 25.42 5.45
C SER A 751 -33.55 25.47 6.44
N ASN A 752 -34.61 24.68 6.22
CA ASN A 752 -35.74 24.60 7.14
C ASN A 752 -35.30 24.04 8.50
N TYR A 753 -34.52 22.95 8.50
CA TYR A 753 -33.98 22.39 9.74
C TYR A 753 -33.07 23.37 10.48
N ASN A 754 -32.19 24.08 9.76
CA ASN A 754 -31.24 25.02 10.37
C ASN A 754 -31.91 26.24 11.02
N LYS A 755 -33.09 26.65 10.56
CA LYS A 755 -33.88 27.73 11.13
C LYS A 755 -34.58 27.36 12.44
N LEU A 756 -34.66 26.07 12.78
CA LEU A 756 -35.30 25.61 14.01
C LEU A 756 -34.46 25.97 15.23
N SER A 757 -35.13 26.28 16.35
CA SER A 757 -34.47 26.53 17.61
C SER A 757 -33.73 25.28 18.13
N PRO A 758 -32.67 25.40 18.94
CA PRO A 758 -31.96 24.24 19.51
C PRO A 758 -32.87 23.28 20.27
N LYS A 759 -33.90 23.79 20.93
CA LYS A 759 -34.90 23.01 21.66
C LYS A 759 -35.75 22.14 20.74
N VAL A 760 -36.12 22.64 19.57
CA VAL A 760 -36.90 21.89 18.57
C VAL A 760 -35.99 20.89 17.84
N LYS A 761 -34.76 21.30 17.50
CA LYS A 761 -33.77 20.41 16.87
C LYS A 761 -33.46 19.16 17.71
N ALA A 762 -33.42 19.31 19.05
CA ALA A 762 -33.16 18.20 19.96
C ALA A 762 -34.24 17.09 19.91
N GLY A 763 -35.44 17.39 19.41
CA GLY A 763 -36.55 16.43 19.28
C GLY A 763 -36.87 15.99 17.84
N ILE A 764 -36.01 16.36 16.85
CA ILE A 764 -36.26 16.09 15.44
C ILE A 764 -35.01 15.47 14.83
N THR A 765 -35.18 14.37 14.10
CA THR A 765 -34.10 13.78 13.28
C THR A 765 -33.61 14.81 12.25
N PRO A 766 -32.29 15.10 12.17
CA PRO A 766 -31.76 16.00 11.16
C PRO A 766 -31.96 15.41 9.75
N PRO A 767 -31.95 16.22 8.69
CA PRO A 767 -31.89 15.69 7.33
C PRO A 767 -30.66 14.77 7.16
N ARG A 768 -30.80 13.72 6.36
CA ARG A 768 -29.67 12.85 6.02
C ARG A 768 -28.69 13.60 5.12
N ARG A 769 -27.41 13.57 5.46
CA ARG A 769 -26.40 14.19 4.63
C ARG A 769 -26.14 13.34 3.38
N ASP A 770 -26.09 13.99 2.23
CA ASP A 770 -25.83 13.40 0.93
C ASP A 770 -24.66 14.13 0.27
N LEU A 771 -23.51 13.46 0.10
CA LEU A 771 -22.29 14.07 -0.41
C LEU A 771 -22.39 14.44 -1.90
N GLU A 772 -23.23 13.73 -2.67
CA GLU A 772 -23.54 14.08 -4.06
C GLU A 772 -24.31 15.39 -4.11
N LEU A 773 -25.38 15.51 -3.32
CA LEU A 773 -26.21 16.71 -3.28
C LEU A 773 -25.50 17.88 -2.63
N ASP A 774 -24.63 17.67 -1.63
CA ASP A 774 -23.78 18.72 -1.07
C ASP A 774 -22.99 19.45 -2.16
N ALA A 775 -22.33 18.73 -3.06
CA ALA A 775 -21.54 19.30 -4.14
C ALA A 775 -22.40 20.09 -5.15
N LEU A 776 -23.63 19.64 -5.43
CA LEU A 776 -24.56 20.33 -6.31
C LEU A 776 -25.14 21.61 -5.66
N VAL A 777 -25.38 21.60 -4.36
CA VAL A 777 -25.78 22.80 -3.60
C VAL A 777 -24.67 23.84 -3.61
N GLU A 778 -23.39 23.43 -3.48
CA GLU A 778 -22.25 24.35 -3.59
C GLU A 778 -22.22 25.05 -4.98
N ILE A 779 -22.66 24.36 -6.07
CA ILE A 779 -22.80 24.98 -7.40
C ILE A 779 -23.92 26.01 -7.42
N LEU A 780 -25.10 25.65 -6.90
CA LEU A 780 -26.25 26.57 -6.80
C LEU A 780 -25.91 27.85 -6.04
N ASN A 781 -25.02 27.73 -5.03
CA ASN A 781 -24.56 28.83 -4.20
C ASN A 781 -23.27 29.52 -4.72
N GLN A 782 -22.82 29.19 -5.93
CA GLN A 782 -21.60 29.72 -6.56
C GLN A 782 -20.32 29.55 -5.71
N GLN A 783 -20.27 28.47 -4.92
CA GLN A 783 -19.11 28.09 -4.12
C GLN A 783 -18.24 27.03 -4.82
N ARG A 784 -18.81 26.36 -5.83
CA ARG A 784 -18.13 25.37 -6.67
C ARG A 784 -18.37 25.69 -8.11
N PHE A 785 -17.33 25.58 -8.95
CA PHE A 785 -17.32 25.95 -10.34
C PHE A 785 -17.32 24.74 -11.25
N ILE A 786 -18.02 24.85 -12.41
CA ILE A 786 -18.16 23.75 -13.38
C ILE A 786 -17.10 23.89 -14.46
N THR A 787 -16.32 22.83 -14.69
CA THR A 787 -15.57 22.60 -15.92
C THR A 787 -16.26 21.49 -16.71
N CYS A 788 -16.68 21.75 -17.94
CA CYS A 788 -17.52 20.84 -18.70
C CYS A 788 -16.85 20.37 -20.00
N HIS A 789 -16.57 19.04 -20.07
CA HIS A 789 -16.19 18.40 -21.33
C HIS A 789 -17.29 18.55 -22.37
N SER A 790 -16.97 19.06 -23.56
CA SER A 790 -17.96 19.45 -24.58
C SER A 790 -17.35 19.58 -25.97
N TYR A 791 -18.11 19.21 -26.99
CA TYR A 791 -17.70 19.36 -28.38
C TYR A 791 -18.75 20.08 -29.19
N VAL A 792 -20.00 19.61 -29.13
CA VAL A 792 -21.09 19.99 -30.06
C VAL A 792 -21.88 21.19 -29.56
N GLN A 793 -22.08 22.18 -30.41
CA GLN A 793 -22.72 23.45 -30.08
C GLN A 793 -24.10 23.32 -29.42
N SER A 794 -24.94 22.38 -29.89
CA SER A 794 -26.31 22.22 -29.35
C SER A 794 -26.31 21.78 -27.89
N GLU A 795 -25.35 20.91 -27.51
CA GLU A 795 -25.20 20.43 -26.14
C GLU A 795 -24.63 21.52 -25.23
N ILE A 796 -23.66 22.32 -25.72
CA ILE A 796 -23.09 23.47 -25.01
C ILE A 796 -24.19 24.51 -24.73
N ASN A 797 -25.01 24.84 -25.74
CA ASN A 797 -26.11 25.75 -25.59
C ASN A 797 -27.19 25.26 -24.61
N MET A 798 -27.48 23.95 -24.65
CA MET A 798 -28.41 23.31 -23.71
C MET A 798 -27.96 23.49 -22.28
N LEU A 799 -26.68 23.22 -21.96
CA LEU A 799 -26.18 23.34 -20.60
C LEU A 799 -26.16 24.77 -20.09
N MET A 800 -25.87 25.76 -20.95
CA MET A 800 -26.01 27.18 -20.61
C MET A 800 -27.47 27.54 -20.24
N HIS A 801 -28.46 27.02 -20.96
CA HIS A 801 -29.89 27.24 -20.63
C HIS A 801 -30.28 26.61 -19.29
N ILE A 802 -29.78 25.41 -18.98
CA ILE A 802 -29.99 24.82 -17.65
C ILE A 802 -29.36 25.71 -16.57
N ALA A 803 -28.14 26.16 -16.78
CA ALA A 803 -27.44 27.02 -15.83
C ALA A 803 -28.21 28.34 -15.57
N ASP A 804 -28.67 28.98 -16.62
CA ASP A 804 -29.49 30.19 -16.51
C ASP A 804 -30.82 29.94 -15.77
N THR A 805 -31.46 28.77 -16.00
CA THR A 805 -32.71 28.38 -15.32
C THR A 805 -32.52 28.20 -13.82
N PHE A 806 -31.39 27.65 -13.45
CA PHE A 806 -31.05 27.38 -12.03
C PHE A 806 -30.29 28.53 -11.36
N GLY A 807 -29.86 29.57 -12.11
CA GLY A 807 -29.19 30.76 -11.58
C GLY A 807 -27.71 30.57 -11.25
N PHE A 808 -27.06 29.56 -11.83
CA PHE A 808 -25.60 29.39 -11.76
C PHE A 808 -24.97 29.64 -13.14
N LYS A 809 -23.65 29.55 -13.23
CA LYS A 809 -22.88 29.68 -14.47
C LYS A 809 -21.98 28.49 -14.71
N VAL A 810 -21.81 28.08 -15.95
CA VAL A 810 -20.74 27.20 -16.36
C VAL A 810 -19.47 28.02 -16.43
N ASN A 811 -18.47 27.67 -15.62
CA ASN A 811 -17.21 28.44 -15.56
C ASN A 811 -16.40 28.27 -16.84
N THR A 812 -16.16 27.00 -17.25
CA THR A 812 -15.35 26.69 -18.41
C THR A 812 -15.96 25.53 -19.19
N PHE A 813 -16.09 25.71 -20.50
CA PHE A 813 -16.28 24.58 -21.41
C PHE A 813 -14.91 24.12 -21.91
N THR A 814 -14.58 22.86 -21.69
CA THR A 814 -13.28 22.30 -22.07
C THR A 814 -13.40 21.43 -23.31
N HIS A 815 -12.34 21.38 -24.09
CA HIS A 815 -12.25 20.89 -25.46
C HIS A 815 -12.99 21.73 -26.47
N ILE A 816 -14.16 22.13 -26.20
CA ILE A 816 -15.10 23.07 -26.87
C ILE A 816 -14.82 23.32 -28.38
N LEU A 817 -14.70 22.27 -29.18
CA LEU A 817 -14.23 22.36 -30.56
C LEU A 817 -15.21 23.06 -31.52
N GLU A 818 -16.50 23.12 -31.17
CA GLU A 818 -17.49 23.94 -31.90
C GLU A 818 -17.81 25.29 -31.22
N GLY A 819 -16.97 25.72 -30.27
CA GLY A 819 -17.20 26.97 -29.52
C GLY A 819 -17.33 28.21 -30.40
N TYR A 820 -16.59 28.24 -31.49
CA TYR A 820 -16.66 29.36 -32.48
C TYR A 820 -18.08 29.59 -33.03
N LYS A 821 -18.95 28.56 -33.03
CA LYS A 821 -20.36 28.69 -33.48
C LYS A 821 -21.27 29.35 -32.44
N LEU A 822 -20.81 29.48 -31.18
CA LEU A 822 -21.58 29.96 -30.03
C LEU A 822 -20.90 31.11 -29.28
N ALA A 823 -19.86 31.70 -29.83
CA ALA A 823 -19.03 32.66 -29.13
C ALA A 823 -19.84 33.86 -28.55
N ASP A 824 -20.85 34.33 -29.24
CA ASP A 824 -21.76 35.37 -28.77
C ASP A 824 -22.57 34.97 -27.54
N LYS A 825 -23.11 33.75 -27.55
CA LYS A 825 -23.90 33.21 -26.42
C LYS A 825 -23.01 32.93 -25.21
N MET A 826 -21.82 32.36 -25.41
CA MET A 826 -20.84 32.12 -24.36
C MET A 826 -20.42 33.43 -23.69
N LYS A 827 -20.16 34.48 -24.48
CA LYS A 827 -19.83 35.80 -23.95
C LYS A 827 -20.99 36.38 -23.13
N ALA A 828 -22.24 36.26 -23.61
CA ALA A 828 -23.42 36.70 -22.89
C ALA A 828 -23.62 35.92 -21.56
N HIS A 829 -23.41 34.61 -21.57
CA HIS A 829 -23.47 33.76 -20.38
C HIS A 829 -22.30 34.05 -19.41
N GLY A 830 -21.14 34.44 -19.92
CA GLY A 830 -19.90 34.67 -19.17
C GLY A 830 -19.05 33.43 -18.97
N ALA A 831 -19.24 32.41 -19.78
CA ALA A 831 -18.44 31.20 -19.75
C ALA A 831 -17.07 31.41 -20.41
N GLY A 832 -16.03 30.78 -19.85
CA GLY A 832 -14.72 30.63 -20.47
C GLY A 832 -14.60 29.42 -21.37
N ALA A 833 -13.49 29.32 -22.09
CA ALA A 833 -13.21 28.25 -23.02
C ALA A 833 -11.81 27.65 -22.78
N SER A 834 -11.71 26.37 -22.89
CA SER A 834 -10.44 25.67 -22.92
C SER A 834 -10.45 24.71 -24.10
N SER A 835 -9.58 24.91 -25.09
CA SER A 835 -9.64 24.22 -26.38
C SER A 835 -8.33 23.46 -26.66
N PHE A 836 -8.38 22.57 -27.63
CA PHE A 836 -7.18 22.10 -28.33
C PHE A 836 -6.81 23.11 -29.43
N SER A 837 -5.53 23.17 -29.79
CA SER A 837 -5.02 24.07 -30.80
C SER A 837 -5.38 23.58 -32.19
N ASP A 838 -5.22 22.30 -32.48
CA ASP A 838 -5.40 21.74 -33.84
C ASP A 838 -5.84 20.26 -33.86
N TRP A 839 -6.52 19.79 -32.81
CA TRP A 839 -7.09 18.47 -32.79
C TRP A 839 -8.44 18.45 -33.51
N TRP A 840 -8.52 17.75 -34.61
CA TRP A 840 -9.74 17.57 -35.38
C TRP A 840 -9.82 16.19 -35.99
N ALA A 841 -11.03 15.74 -36.33
CA ALA A 841 -11.32 14.54 -37.12
C ALA A 841 -10.83 13.22 -36.53
N TYR A 842 -10.45 13.14 -35.25
CA TYR A 842 -10.05 11.90 -34.59
C TYR A 842 -11.27 11.05 -34.13
N LYS A 843 -12.47 11.64 -34.10
CA LYS A 843 -13.75 10.99 -33.90
C LYS A 843 -14.89 11.78 -34.56
N TYR A 844 -16.05 11.15 -34.77
CA TYR A 844 -17.15 11.77 -35.55
C TYR A 844 -17.70 13.04 -34.92
N GLU A 845 -17.86 13.09 -33.61
CA GLU A 845 -18.44 14.27 -32.92
C GLU A 845 -17.55 15.54 -32.97
N VAL A 846 -16.34 15.43 -33.49
CA VAL A 846 -15.42 16.56 -33.66
C VAL A 846 -15.17 16.90 -35.13
N ILE A 847 -16.06 16.49 -36.03
CA ILE A 847 -15.93 16.67 -37.47
C ILE A 847 -15.87 18.17 -37.87
N ASP A 848 -16.52 19.03 -37.11
CA ASP A 848 -16.56 20.47 -37.35
C ASP A 848 -15.50 21.26 -36.56
N ALA A 849 -14.54 20.59 -35.97
CA ALA A 849 -13.39 21.26 -35.31
C ALA A 849 -12.54 22.02 -36.33
N ILE A 850 -12.10 23.21 -35.97
CA ILE A 850 -11.23 24.05 -36.81
C ILE A 850 -10.06 24.62 -36.00
N PRO A 851 -8.88 24.81 -36.59
CA PRO A 851 -7.70 25.31 -35.88
C PRO A 851 -7.79 26.79 -35.46
N HIS A 852 -8.73 27.53 -36.01
CA HIS A 852 -9.00 28.95 -35.69
C HIS A 852 -9.86 29.12 -34.42
N ASN A 853 -10.45 28.05 -33.88
CA ASN A 853 -11.43 28.10 -32.79
C ASN A 853 -10.93 28.92 -31.59
N GLY A 854 -9.74 28.62 -31.07
CA GLY A 854 -9.20 29.31 -29.90
C GLY A 854 -8.98 30.81 -30.13
N ALA A 855 -8.48 31.18 -31.31
CA ALA A 855 -8.28 32.58 -31.69
C ALA A 855 -9.61 33.34 -31.89
N LEU A 856 -10.62 32.71 -32.49
CA LEU A 856 -11.96 33.30 -32.67
C LEU A 856 -12.61 33.57 -31.31
N LEU A 857 -12.55 32.62 -30.38
CA LEU A 857 -13.08 32.79 -29.03
C LEU A 857 -12.36 33.92 -28.28
N ASN A 858 -11.01 33.93 -28.33
CA ASN A 858 -10.20 34.97 -27.68
C ASN A 858 -10.51 36.38 -28.27
N ASN A 859 -10.62 36.51 -29.61
CA ASN A 859 -10.94 37.77 -30.28
C ASN A 859 -12.38 38.27 -29.98
N MET A 860 -13.30 37.37 -29.66
CA MET A 860 -14.63 37.70 -29.15
C MET A 860 -14.62 38.20 -27.70
N GLY A 861 -13.48 38.13 -27.02
CA GLY A 861 -13.29 38.54 -25.62
C GLY A 861 -13.71 37.47 -24.61
N ILE A 862 -13.76 36.20 -24.99
CA ILE A 862 -13.94 35.08 -24.11
C ILE A 862 -12.56 34.69 -23.55
N ILE A 863 -12.46 34.50 -22.23
CA ILE A 863 -11.21 34.00 -21.64
C ILE A 863 -10.97 32.58 -22.19
N THR A 864 -9.93 32.44 -23.02
CA THR A 864 -9.64 31.21 -23.75
C THR A 864 -8.31 30.65 -23.35
N ALA A 865 -8.24 29.34 -23.05
CA ALA A 865 -7.02 28.59 -22.79
C ALA A 865 -6.82 27.48 -23.83
N PHE A 866 -5.59 27.00 -23.95
CA PHE A 866 -5.28 25.70 -24.54
C PHE A 866 -4.89 24.71 -23.44
N ASN A 867 -5.39 23.48 -23.54
CA ASN A 867 -5.12 22.40 -22.60
C ASN A 867 -4.54 21.18 -23.30
N SER A 868 -4.07 20.21 -22.53
CA SER A 868 -3.48 19.00 -23.07
C SER A 868 -4.44 17.81 -23.17
N ASP A 869 -5.20 17.53 -22.14
CA ASP A 869 -5.91 16.24 -21.93
C ASP A 869 -5.00 14.99 -22.16
N ASP A 870 -3.69 15.20 -22.19
CA ASP A 870 -2.70 14.18 -22.52
C ASP A 870 -1.35 14.50 -21.85
N ALA A 871 -0.79 13.49 -21.15
CA ALA A 871 0.45 13.65 -20.39
C ALA A 871 1.68 13.99 -21.27
N GLU A 872 1.69 13.51 -22.51
CA GLU A 872 2.78 13.79 -23.46
C GLU A 872 2.63 15.14 -24.13
N MET A 873 1.40 15.55 -24.47
CA MET A 873 1.14 16.86 -25.03
C MET A 873 1.38 17.96 -24.00
N ALA A 874 1.05 17.77 -22.75
CA ALA A 874 1.29 18.75 -21.67
C ALA A 874 2.71 19.26 -21.61
N ARG A 875 3.68 18.43 -22.01
CA ARG A 875 5.11 18.81 -22.10
C ARG A 875 5.44 19.81 -23.21
N ARG A 876 4.49 20.08 -24.09
CA ARG A 876 4.67 20.89 -25.31
C ARG A 876 3.61 21.98 -25.45
N LEU A 877 2.94 22.37 -24.36
CA LEU A 877 1.90 23.40 -24.39
C LEU A 877 2.41 24.74 -24.92
N ASN A 878 3.70 25.04 -24.80
CA ASN A 878 4.33 26.18 -25.47
C ASN A 878 4.21 26.12 -27.00
N GLN A 879 4.32 24.92 -27.59
CA GLN A 879 4.16 24.72 -29.04
C GLN A 879 2.66 24.76 -29.43
N GLU A 880 1.77 24.29 -28.54
CA GLU A 880 0.34 24.42 -28.75
C GLU A 880 -0.09 25.91 -28.77
N ALA A 881 0.46 26.74 -27.86
CA ALA A 881 0.26 28.16 -27.83
C ALA A 881 0.71 28.86 -29.15
N ALA A 882 1.86 28.45 -29.70
CA ALA A 882 2.42 28.96 -30.94
C ALA A 882 1.46 28.77 -32.14
N LYS A 883 0.63 27.73 -32.13
CA LYS A 883 -0.38 27.50 -33.17
C LYS A 883 -1.48 28.54 -33.15
N GLY A 884 -1.73 29.20 -32.01
CA GLY A 884 -2.61 30.38 -31.95
C GLY A 884 -2.12 31.56 -32.80
N VAL A 885 -0.81 31.74 -32.89
CA VAL A 885 -0.18 32.70 -33.83
C VAL A 885 -0.30 32.17 -35.26
N MET A 886 0.13 30.91 -35.48
CA MET A 886 0.24 30.32 -36.82
C MET A 886 -1.13 30.25 -37.53
N TYR A 887 -2.14 29.74 -36.89
CA TYR A 887 -3.47 29.56 -37.49
C TYR A 887 -4.40 30.77 -37.27
N GLY A 888 -4.36 31.33 -36.07
CA GLY A 888 -5.34 32.34 -35.64
C GLY A 888 -4.89 33.78 -35.82
N GLY A 889 -3.60 34.05 -36.15
CA GLY A 889 -3.06 35.38 -36.26
C GLY A 889 -3.02 36.15 -34.94
N LEU A 890 -3.03 35.48 -33.80
CA LEU A 890 -2.85 36.13 -32.49
C LEU A 890 -1.45 36.74 -32.38
N SER A 891 -1.28 37.81 -31.60
CA SER A 891 0.06 38.25 -31.21
C SER A 891 0.74 37.17 -30.35
N GLU A 892 2.07 37.17 -30.34
CA GLU A 892 2.84 36.24 -29.49
C GLU A 892 2.43 36.36 -28.01
N GLU A 893 2.20 37.56 -27.51
CA GLU A 893 1.76 37.80 -26.14
C GLU A 893 0.37 37.21 -25.86
N GLU A 894 -0.60 37.39 -26.76
CA GLU A 894 -1.91 36.79 -26.57
C GLU A 894 -1.87 35.28 -26.68
N ALA A 895 -1.08 34.73 -27.59
CA ALA A 895 -0.90 33.30 -27.73
C ALA A 895 -0.26 32.69 -26.46
N TRP A 896 0.74 33.37 -25.85
CA TRP A 896 1.35 32.91 -24.60
C TRP A 896 0.37 32.94 -23.42
N LYS A 897 -0.57 33.88 -23.38
CA LYS A 897 -1.61 33.90 -22.34
C LYS A 897 -2.55 32.69 -22.39
N LEU A 898 -2.74 32.04 -23.57
CA LEU A 898 -3.60 30.86 -23.72
C LEU A 898 -3.16 29.67 -22.83
N VAL A 899 -1.88 29.63 -22.44
CA VAL A 899 -1.33 28.54 -21.61
C VAL A 899 -0.78 29.04 -20.26
N THR A 900 -0.98 30.29 -19.91
CA THR A 900 -0.45 30.91 -18.68
C THR A 900 -1.49 31.72 -17.91
N LEU A 901 -1.76 32.98 -18.31
CA LEU A 901 -2.66 33.89 -17.61
C LEU A 901 -4.13 33.49 -17.78
N ASN A 902 -4.53 33.07 -18.98
CA ASN A 902 -5.93 32.71 -19.20
C ASN A 902 -6.37 31.47 -18.41
N PRO A 903 -5.62 30.34 -18.40
CA PRO A 903 -5.97 29.25 -17.49
C PRO A 903 -5.92 29.67 -16.01
N ALA A 904 -5.01 30.57 -15.59
CA ALA A 904 -5.04 31.10 -14.23
C ALA A 904 -6.36 31.85 -13.91
N LYS A 905 -6.87 32.63 -14.86
CA LYS A 905 -8.18 33.32 -14.73
C LYS A 905 -9.34 32.33 -14.68
N LEU A 906 -9.35 31.34 -15.59
CA LEU A 906 -10.39 30.30 -15.62
C LEU A 906 -10.45 29.52 -14.32
N LEU A 907 -9.29 29.31 -13.67
CA LEU A 907 -9.17 28.57 -12.42
C LEU A 907 -9.23 29.46 -11.16
N HIS A 908 -9.46 30.78 -11.34
CA HIS A 908 -9.57 31.77 -10.27
C HIS A 908 -8.29 31.88 -9.41
N VAL A 909 -7.13 31.66 -10.02
CA VAL A 909 -5.81 31.77 -9.37
C VAL A 909 -4.91 32.86 -9.95
N ASP A 910 -5.42 33.65 -10.86
CA ASP A 910 -4.69 34.78 -11.46
C ASP A 910 -4.20 35.84 -10.45
N PRO A 911 -4.78 36.03 -9.25
CA PRO A 911 -4.15 36.86 -8.22
C PRO A 911 -2.82 36.30 -7.70
N TYR A 912 -2.59 35.02 -7.84
CA TYR A 912 -1.42 34.32 -7.29
C TYR A 912 -0.36 33.94 -8.32
N THR A 913 -0.75 33.59 -9.55
CA THR A 913 0.14 33.05 -10.60
C THR A 913 -0.31 33.45 -12.01
N GLY A 914 0.30 32.92 -13.05
CA GLY A 914 -0.06 33.15 -14.48
C GLY A 914 0.55 34.39 -15.13
N SER A 915 1.23 35.24 -14.36
CA SER A 915 1.95 36.42 -14.90
C SER A 915 3.16 36.76 -14.02
N ILE A 916 4.10 37.52 -14.54
CA ILE A 916 5.25 38.03 -13.80
C ILE A 916 4.92 39.41 -13.26
N ALA A 917 4.41 39.48 -12.06
CA ALA A 917 4.07 40.69 -11.37
C ALA A 917 4.47 40.64 -9.90
N LYS A 918 4.82 41.79 -9.33
CA LYS A 918 5.20 41.90 -7.91
C LYS A 918 4.12 41.33 -6.98
N GLY A 919 4.50 40.45 -6.06
CA GLY A 919 3.64 39.83 -5.06
C GLY A 919 3.07 38.47 -5.47
N LYS A 920 3.10 38.11 -6.74
CA LYS A 920 2.71 36.78 -7.22
C LYS A 920 3.70 35.69 -6.82
N ASP A 921 3.29 34.48 -6.88
CA ASP A 921 4.13 33.28 -6.66
C ASP A 921 5.22 33.26 -7.72
N ALA A 922 6.42 32.88 -7.33
CA ALA A 922 7.52 32.75 -8.26
C ALA A 922 7.45 31.40 -9.00
N ASP A 923 6.37 31.24 -9.78
CA ASP A 923 6.19 30.16 -10.75
C ASP A 923 6.77 30.66 -12.09
N ILE A 924 8.03 30.37 -12.35
CA ILE A 924 8.84 31.00 -13.41
C ILE A 924 9.58 29.94 -14.21
N VAL A 925 9.66 30.17 -15.52
CA VAL A 925 10.42 29.31 -16.44
C VAL A 925 11.45 30.11 -17.20
N ILE A 926 12.68 29.56 -17.29
CA ILE A 926 13.75 30.06 -18.15
C ILE A 926 13.77 29.23 -19.42
N TRP A 927 13.70 29.93 -20.57
CA TRP A 927 13.78 29.35 -21.89
C TRP A 927 15.08 29.74 -22.58
N SER A 928 15.63 28.82 -23.38
CA SER A 928 16.86 29.10 -24.17
C SER A 928 16.65 30.18 -25.23
N ASP A 929 15.42 30.42 -25.70
CA ASP A 929 15.03 31.35 -26.74
C ASP A 929 13.51 31.68 -26.58
N ASN A 930 12.89 32.32 -27.59
CA ASN A 930 11.45 32.60 -27.61
C ASN A 930 10.63 31.34 -27.26
N PRO A 931 9.80 31.35 -26.21
CA PRO A 931 9.09 30.17 -25.71
C PRO A 931 8.16 29.54 -26.76
N LEU A 932 7.68 30.30 -27.73
CA LEU A 932 6.83 29.82 -28.83
C LEU A 932 7.62 29.12 -29.95
N SER A 933 8.94 29.15 -29.92
CA SER A 933 9.77 28.48 -30.91
C SER A 933 9.90 26.98 -30.65
N ASN A 934 9.83 26.16 -31.69
CA ASN A 934 10.11 24.72 -31.62
C ASN A 934 11.57 24.40 -31.26
N TYR A 935 12.50 25.34 -31.40
CA TYR A 935 13.92 25.23 -31.05
C TYR A 935 14.17 25.59 -29.57
N SER A 936 13.24 26.28 -28.94
CA SER A 936 13.38 26.70 -27.56
C SER A 936 13.30 25.51 -26.62
N ARG A 937 14.18 25.49 -25.59
CA ARG A 937 14.22 24.49 -24.54
C ARG A 937 13.92 25.13 -23.20
N CYS A 938 13.12 24.45 -22.39
CA CYS A 938 12.99 24.79 -20.99
C CYS A 938 14.31 24.45 -20.28
N GLU A 939 15.01 25.43 -19.74
CA GLU A 939 16.26 25.22 -19.02
C GLU A 939 16.05 25.06 -17.51
N GLN A 940 15.13 25.82 -16.93
CA GLN A 940 14.83 25.74 -15.52
C GLN A 940 13.34 26.05 -15.28
N THR A 941 12.70 25.31 -14.36
CA THR A 941 11.34 25.54 -13.92
C THR A 941 11.30 25.71 -12.42
N TYR A 942 10.78 26.85 -12.00
CA TYR A 942 10.57 27.21 -10.61
C TYR A 942 9.09 27.14 -10.26
N VAL A 943 8.78 26.57 -9.11
CA VAL A 943 7.45 26.59 -8.48
C VAL A 943 7.61 27.16 -7.09
N ASP A 944 6.88 28.21 -6.74
CA ASP A 944 7.01 28.93 -5.46
C ASP A 944 8.48 29.33 -5.17
N GLY A 945 9.25 29.69 -6.21
CA GLY A 945 10.64 30.07 -6.09
C GLY A 945 11.64 28.92 -5.82
N ILE A 946 11.17 27.70 -5.89
CA ILE A 946 12.00 26.49 -5.79
C ILE A 946 12.24 25.92 -7.19
N CYS A 947 13.50 25.73 -7.56
CA CYS A 947 13.88 25.10 -8.81
C CYS A 947 13.65 23.59 -8.74
N TYR A 948 12.55 23.09 -9.33
CA TYR A 948 12.23 21.66 -9.38
C TYR A 948 12.78 20.98 -10.64
N PHE A 949 12.94 21.70 -11.72
CA PHE A 949 13.61 21.20 -12.93
C PHE A 949 14.78 22.11 -13.30
N ASN A 950 15.90 21.47 -13.66
CA ASN A 950 17.09 22.12 -14.21
C ASN A 950 17.72 21.19 -15.23
N LEU A 951 17.88 21.64 -16.46
CA LEU A 951 18.34 20.83 -17.58
C LEU A 951 19.75 20.25 -17.34
N GLU A 952 20.69 21.04 -16.84
CA GLU A 952 22.04 20.58 -16.52
C GLU A 952 22.06 19.50 -15.45
N ARG A 953 21.19 19.65 -14.42
CA ARG A 953 21.00 18.60 -13.41
C ARG A 953 20.43 17.34 -14.03
N ASN A 954 19.47 17.47 -14.95
CA ASN A 954 18.81 16.32 -15.59
C ASN A 954 19.83 15.50 -16.41
N GLU A 955 20.72 16.15 -17.15
CA GLU A 955 21.80 15.48 -17.91
C GLU A 955 22.71 14.67 -16.97
N LYS A 956 23.14 15.25 -15.86
CA LYS A 956 23.94 14.56 -14.83
C LYS A 956 23.17 13.41 -14.15
N LEU A 957 21.86 13.56 -14.01
CA LEU A 957 21.00 12.54 -13.40
C LEU A 957 20.83 11.33 -14.31
N ASP A 958 20.80 11.52 -15.62
CA ASP A 958 20.76 10.42 -16.58
C ASP A 958 22.02 9.54 -16.46
N ASP A 959 23.20 10.14 -16.33
CA ASP A 959 24.45 9.41 -16.07
C ASP A 959 24.41 8.64 -14.74
N TYR A 960 23.90 9.28 -13.68
CA TYR A 960 23.72 8.63 -12.39
C TYR A 960 22.74 7.44 -12.47
N ILE A 961 21.61 7.60 -13.14
CA ILE A 961 20.62 6.53 -13.33
C ILE A 961 21.24 5.32 -14.02
N GLN A 962 22.03 5.54 -15.08
CA GLN A 962 22.70 4.45 -15.80
C GLN A 962 23.77 3.76 -14.93
N ALA A 963 24.56 4.52 -14.19
CA ALA A 963 25.57 3.97 -13.29
C ALA A 963 24.94 3.13 -12.17
N GLU A 964 23.86 3.64 -11.57
CA GLU A 964 23.16 2.97 -10.48
C GLU A 964 22.40 1.71 -10.94
N LYS A 965 21.79 1.74 -12.13
CA LYS A 965 21.23 0.53 -12.76
C LYS A 965 22.31 -0.54 -12.96
N LYS A 966 23.47 -0.18 -13.51
CA LYS A 966 24.59 -1.12 -13.68
C LYS A 966 25.04 -1.73 -12.37
N ARG A 967 25.18 -0.92 -11.32
CA ARG A 967 25.58 -1.40 -9.97
C ARG A 967 24.57 -2.40 -9.42
N LEU A 968 23.27 -2.09 -9.52
CA LEU A 968 22.21 -2.95 -8.98
C LEU A 968 22.02 -4.24 -9.78
N ILE A 969 22.14 -4.18 -11.11
CA ILE A 969 22.14 -5.36 -12.00
C ILE A 969 23.29 -6.28 -11.62
N GLN A 970 24.53 -5.75 -11.43
CA GLN A 970 25.65 -6.57 -10.98
C GLN A 970 25.39 -7.23 -9.62
N LYS A 971 24.83 -6.47 -8.65
CA LYS A 971 24.49 -6.98 -7.33
C LYS A 971 23.43 -8.10 -7.39
N MET A 972 22.47 -8.03 -8.33
CA MET A 972 21.49 -9.10 -8.57
C MET A 972 22.13 -10.35 -9.19
N ASN A 973 23.07 -10.17 -10.13
CA ASN A 973 23.86 -11.29 -10.68
C ASN A 973 24.69 -11.98 -9.60
N ASP A 974 25.33 -11.22 -8.71
CA ASP A 974 26.09 -11.75 -7.58
C ASP A 974 25.17 -12.54 -6.62
N ALA A 975 23.96 -12.03 -6.33
CA ALA A 975 22.97 -12.72 -5.52
C ALA A 975 22.52 -14.04 -6.18
N LYS A 976 22.26 -14.04 -7.51
CA LYS A 976 21.92 -15.23 -8.27
C LYS A 976 23.06 -16.26 -8.22
N SER A 977 24.29 -15.82 -8.42
CA SER A 977 25.49 -16.68 -8.36
C SER A 977 25.70 -17.25 -6.96
N GLY A 978 25.31 -16.52 -5.91
CA GLY A 978 25.28 -16.97 -4.51
C GLY A 978 24.09 -17.88 -4.17
N GLY A 979 23.29 -18.32 -5.15
CA GLY A 979 22.19 -19.27 -4.97
C GLY A 979 20.82 -18.64 -4.63
N SER A 980 20.67 -17.31 -4.68
CA SER A 980 19.38 -16.67 -4.50
C SER A 980 18.40 -17.05 -5.61
N GLN A 981 17.17 -17.37 -5.25
CA GLN A 981 16.07 -17.48 -6.23
C GLN A 981 15.83 -16.13 -6.90
N THR A 982 15.47 -16.15 -8.18
CA THR A 982 15.17 -14.96 -8.97
C THR A 982 13.69 -14.92 -9.37
N GLN A 983 13.20 -13.72 -9.66
CA GLN A 983 11.88 -13.51 -10.26
C GLN A 983 12.03 -13.11 -11.73
N PRO A 984 11.05 -13.46 -12.59
CA PRO A 984 11.04 -13.03 -13.98
C PRO A 984 10.83 -11.52 -14.08
N ILE A 985 11.35 -10.93 -15.17
CA ILE A 985 11.10 -9.53 -15.48
C ILE A 985 9.69 -9.42 -16.08
N SER A 986 8.82 -8.65 -15.43
CA SER A 986 7.53 -8.26 -16.00
C SER A 986 7.59 -6.78 -16.39
N ILE A 987 7.30 -6.48 -17.65
CA ILE A 987 7.22 -5.11 -18.14
C ILE A 987 5.80 -4.62 -17.85
N SER A 988 5.66 -3.68 -16.92
CA SER A 988 4.41 -2.94 -16.76
C SER A 988 4.45 -1.69 -17.63
N VAL A 989 3.49 -1.55 -18.52
CA VAL A 989 3.27 -0.30 -19.25
C VAL A 989 2.44 0.61 -18.34
N ASN A 990 2.98 1.78 -17.99
CA ASN A 990 2.19 2.79 -17.29
C ASN A 990 1.08 3.26 -18.22
N GLN A 991 -0.15 3.16 -17.74
CA GLN A 991 -1.28 3.69 -18.47
C GLN A 991 -1.31 5.22 -18.37
N LEU A 992 -1.38 5.88 -19.52
CA LEU A 992 -1.66 7.31 -19.60
C LEU A 992 -3.17 7.50 -19.70
N TYR A 993 -3.69 8.39 -18.87
CA TYR A 993 -5.11 8.71 -18.82
C TYR A 993 -5.44 9.93 -19.63
N HIS A 994 -6.60 9.91 -20.26
CA HIS A 994 -7.26 11.04 -20.93
C HIS A 994 -8.77 10.93 -20.77
N CYS A 995 -9.54 11.93 -21.19
CA CYS A 995 -10.99 11.96 -21.01
C CYS A 995 -11.74 10.75 -21.55
N ASP A 996 -11.25 10.15 -22.63
CA ASP A 996 -11.85 8.98 -23.26
C ASP A 996 -11.33 7.62 -22.69
N THR A 997 -10.52 7.64 -21.63
CA THR A 997 -10.01 6.42 -21.02
C THR A 997 -11.13 5.69 -20.29
N ASP A 998 -11.44 4.47 -20.71
CA ASP A 998 -12.48 3.63 -20.10
C ASP A 998 -12.14 3.27 -18.66
N GLY A 999 -13.18 3.28 -17.79
CA GLY A 999 -13.06 2.99 -16.37
C GLY A 999 -12.83 1.52 -15.98
N GLN A 1000 -12.15 0.72 -16.80
CA GLN A 1000 -11.98 -0.72 -16.56
C GLN A 1000 -10.82 -1.08 -15.61
N TYR A 1001 -10.61 -0.38 -14.49
CA TYR A 1001 -9.35 -0.53 -13.75
C TYR A 1001 -9.41 -1.03 -12.32
N VAL A 1002 -10.46 -1.67 -11.90
CA VAL A 1002 -10.43 -2.45 -10.66
C VAL A 1002 -10.89 -3.87 -10.93
N LYS A 1003 -9.98 -4.67 -11.46
CA LYS A 1003 -10.09 -6.13 -11.36
C LYS A 1003 -9.37 -6.59 -10.12
#